data_bfca10b4825d785e78defec1d2133b61
#
_entry.id   bfca10b4825d785e78defec1d2133b61
#
_cell.length_a   1.000
_cell.length_b   1.000
_cell.length_c   1.000
_cell.angle_alpha   90.00
_cell.angle_beta   90.00
_cell.angle_gamma   90.00
#
_symmetry.space_group_name_H-M   'P 1'
#
loop_
_entity.id
_entity.type
_entity.pdbx_description
1 polymer ?
#
loop_
_entity_poly.entity_id
_entity_poly.type
_entity_poly.pdbx_seq_one_letter_code
_entity_poly.pdbx_strand_id
1 'polypeptide(L)'
;LWSFWHSVLGLIVMTKAKKWGKNINGVMMVVNFVQVCLATMIVGLYIFDFKLGSSPFILLRHEMTWPILSRPDYLQFVKDGTGLNTTLQNYWMVIHPPVLFLGFASTTIPFAFAVAGLLKKENNWMDSVLPWATFSAGILGLGIMMGDAWAYESLNFGGYWAWDPVENASLVPWLVLVAGIHTCLIYRKKGTSLKATYLFFGLSFLLVLYSTFLTRSGILGDTSVHAFTDLGMNAQLLGYLLIFVIPYFGLLIYRLKDLKEPQEEDEISSREFWMLVGSLVLFLSAVVIIAITSIPVFNKIFGTKIAPPEDPAFAHNQVQIFVAIIIGILTAIGQYLKFKATSAENFIKNIKWPLIVTAVLSAIIFYFIGIAYEEKGIGYLGALYVGVVAATFGIVANAFYWFNILKGKLKSAAASVGHIGFTMVLLGILISSSNKTVLSWNTTGISPLKEDNAKNNPTGNPRENITLFEGVETDMGKYMVTYQRDTLDGLDKRFFELNFKEKKSDHSFLLYPDVLKNNKMEGFSANPSSKHYWNKDIFVYVTSFQDHSEEDTTSFKPHQIAIGDSIFYSNGTIKLDNVLINPNPKAASSSNELVLQMTVTSKEGLKYEAKPGILLEGMTLNQELDTVKAQNLVLSFNKVV
;
A
#
# COMPACT_ATOMS: atom_id res chain seq x y z
N LEU A 1 12.71 -12.29 11.00
CA LEU A 1 11.89 -13.11 10.11
C LEU A 1 12.72 -13.66 8.94
N TRP A 2 13.43 -12.81 8.17
CA TRP A 2 14.21 -13.27 7.02
C TRP A 2 15.27 -14.30 7.42
N SER A 3 16.10 -14.01 8.42
CA SER A 3 17.13 -14.93 8.93
C SER A 3 16.51 -16.25 9.43
N PHE A 4 15.36 -16.20 10.10
CA PHE A 4 14.62 -17.39 10.55
C PHE A 4 14.22 -18.29 9.35
N TRP A 5 13.50 -17.73 8.37
CA TRP A 5 13.07 -18.49 7.21
C TRP A 5 14.24 -19.01 6.38
N HIS A 6 15.30 -18.21 6.28
CA HIS A 6 16.51 -18.62 5.58
C HIS A 6 17.18 -19.82 6.24
N SER A 7 17.21 -19.86 7.58
CA SER A 7 17.71 -21.04 8.33
C SER A 7 16.83 -22.27 8.11
N VAL A 8 15.50 -22.12 8.17
CA VAL A 8 14.55 -23.22 7.93
C VAL A 8 14.71 -23.77 6.52
N LEU A 9 14.78 -22.90 5.51
CA LEU A 9 14.99 -23.33 4.12
C LEU A 9 16.34 -24.00 3.93
N GLY A 10 17.42 -23.51 4.54
CA GLY A 10 18.73 -24.14 4.54
C GLY A 10 18.70 -25.57 5.09
N LEU A 11 18.01 -25.80 6.21
CA LEU A 11 17.80 -27.13 6.77
C LEU A 11 17.00 -28.04 5.81
N ILE A 12 15.94 -27.55 5.18
CA ILE A 12 15.16 -28.31 4.19
C ILE A 12 16.04 -28.66 2.98
N VAL A 13 16.85 -27.73 2.49
CA VAL A 13 17.82 -27.96 1.39
C VAL A 13 18.77 -29.09 1.76
N MET A 14 19.31 -29.11 2.98
CA MET A 14 20.19 -30.17 3.47
C MET A 14 19.51 -31.56 3.45
N THR A 15 18.23 -31.65 3.80
CA THR A 15 17.49 -32.95 3.75
C THR A 15 17.38 -33.50 2.32
N LYS A 16 17.50 -32.67 1.30
CA LYS A 16 17.48 -33.06 -0.12
C LYS A 16 18.87 -33.27 -0.70
N ALA A 17 19.93 -33.17 0.10
CA ALA A 17 21.32 -33.23 -0.33
C ALA A 17 21.64 -34.47 -1.17
N LYS A 18 21.14 -35.65 -0.80
CA LYS A 18 21.33 -36.90 -1.54
C LYS A 18 20.83 -36.82 -3.00
N LYS A 19 19.76 -36.07 -3.26
CA LYS A 19 19.16 -35.90 -4.58
C LYS A 19 19.97 -34.95 -5.48
N TRP A 20 20.71 -34.01 -4.92
CA TRP A 20 21.38 -32.93 -5.67
C TRP A 20 22.87 -33.17 -5.87
N GLY A 21 23.40 -34.27 -5.32
CA GLY A 21 24.76 -34.72 -5.55
C GLY A 21 25.82 -33.64 -5.28
N LYS A 22 26.74 -33.45 -6.23
CA LYS A 22 27.85 -32.51 -6.08
C LYS A 22 27.45 -31.04 -5.96
N ASN A 23 26.23 -30.64 -6.39
CA ASN A 23 25.79 -29.23 -6.38
C ASN A 23 25.47 -28.73 -4.98
N ILE A 24 25.12 -29.61 -4.04
CA ILE A 24 24.72 -29.24 -2.69
C ILE A 24 25.76 -28.38 -1.94
N ASN A 25 27.02 -28.70 -2.05
CA ASN A 25 28.09 -27.97 -1.34
C ASN A 25 28.18 -26.51 -1.81
N GLY A 26 28.07 -26.27 -3.14
CA GLY A 26 28.04 -24.92 -3.69
C GLY A 26 26.79 -24.13 -3.29
N VAL A 27 25.64 -24.79 -3.32
CA VAL A 27 24.38 -24.19 -2.89
C VAL A 27 24.43 -23.82 -1.39
N MET A 28 24.87 -24.75 -0.52
CA MET A 28 24.98 -24.49 0.92
C MET A 28 26.04 -23.45 1.27
N MET A 29 27.14 -23.36 0.49
CA MET A 29 28.12 -22.28 0.66
C MET A 29 27.43 -20.90 0.49
N VAL A 30 26.65 -20.72 -0.55
CA VAL A 30 25.93 -19.46 -0.81
C VAL A 30 24.87 -19.19 0.26
N VAL A 31 24.07 -20.22 0.60
CA VAL A 31 23.04 -20.11 1.67
C VAL A 31 23.68 -19.69 2.98
N ASN A 32 24.76 -20.35 3.41
CA ASN A 32 25.44 -20.00 4.65
C ASN A 32 26.07 -18.60 4.60
N PHE A 33 26.61 -18.19 3.46
CA PHE A 33 27.16 -16.84 3.31
C PHE A 33 26.08 -15.76 3.42
N VAL A 34 24.92 -15.96 2.79
CA VAL A 34 23.74 -15.08 2.97
C VAL A 34 23.33 -15.03 4.45
N GLN A 35 23.30 -16.20 5.13
CA GLN A 35 22.94 -16.26 6.54
C GLN A 35 23.92 -15.49 7.44
N VAL A 36 25.21 -15.57 7.16
CA VAL A 36 26.22 -14.76 7.87
C VAL A 36 25.96 -13.28 7.66
N CYS A 37 25.72 -12.82 6.42
CA CYS A 37 25.40 -11.43 6.14
C CYS A 37 24.13 -10.97 6.87
N LEU A 38 23.06 -11.78 6.89
CA LEU A 38 21.84 -11.49 7.63
C LEU A 38 22.07 -11.42 9.14
N ALA A 39 22.93 -12.32 9.67
CA ALA A 39 23.27 -12.31 11.08
C ALA A 39 24.01 -11.02 11.48
N THR A 40 24.90 -10.49 10.64
CA THR A 40 25.59 -9.22 10.93
C THR A 40 24.65 -8.05 11.10
N MET A 41 23.46 -8.07 10.49
CA MET A 41 22.48 -6.98 10.58
C MET A 41 21.83 -6.85 11.98
N ILE A 42 21.89 -7.90 12.80
CA ILE A 42 21.26 -7.95 14.12
C ILE A 42 22.27 -8.02 15.28
N VAL A 43 23.57 -7.93 14.99
CA VAL A 43 24.62 -8.09 16.01
C VAL A 43 24.78 -6.81 16.85
N GLY A 44 24.75 -5.64 16.23
CA GLY A 44 24.88 -4.35 16.94
C GLY A 44 26.27 -4.15 17.55
N LEU A 45 27.33 -4.48 16.83
CA LEU A 45 28.71 -4.27 17.26
C LEU A 45 29.31 -3.02 16.63
N TYR A 46 30.22 -2.37 17.35
CA TYR A 46 31.05 -1.31 16.81
C TYR A 46 32.44 -1.84 16.50
N ILE A 47 32.90 -1.63 15.26
CA ILE A 47 34.25 -1.90 14.80
C ILE A 47 34.86 -0.55 14.46
N PHE A 48 35.70 -0.03 15.33
CA PHE A 48 36.11 1.38 15.35
C PHE A 48 34.85 2.28 15.36
N ASP A 49 34.72 3.22 14.45
CA ASP A 49 33.55 4.11 14.33
C ASP A 49 32.42 3.53 13.47
N PHE A 50 32.58 2.32 12.96
CA PHE A 50 31.59 1.68 12.11
C PHE A 50 30.64 0.79 12.92
N LYS A 51 29.34 1.12 12.93
CA LYS A 51 28.30 0.31 13.54
C LYS A 51 27.91 -0.85 12.61
N LEU A 52 28.11 -2.08 13.06
CA LEU A 52 27.73 -3.29 12.34
C LEU A 52 26.40 -3.83 12.87
N GLY A 53 25.34 -3.56 12.16
CA GLY A 53 23.98 -3.96 12.50
C GLY A 53 23.38 -3.15 13.65
N SER A 54 22.16 -3.51 14.01
CA SER A 54 21.45 -2.93 15.16
C SER A 54 20.88 -4.06 16.01
N SER A 55 21.32 -4.14 17.27
CA SER A 55 20.83 -5.16 18.19
C SER A 55 19.39 -4.84 18.62
N PRO A 56 18.44 -5.79 18.53
CA PRO A 56 17.10 -5.60 19.05
C PRO A 56 17.03 -5.52 20.57
N PHE A 57 18.15 -5.78 21.26
CA PHE A 57 18.27 -5.75 22.74
C PHE A 57 19.04 -4.55 23.25
N ILE A 58 19.37 -3.57 22.38
CA ILE A 58 20.03 -2.35 22.82
C ILE A 58 19.10 -1.53 23.71
N LEU A 59 19.63 -1.01 24.81
CA LEU A 59 18.85 -0.17 25.70
C LEU A 59 18.70 1.24 25.12
N LEU A 60 17.50 1.80 25.21
CA LEU A 60 17.17 3.13 24.71
C LEU A 60 18.15 4.20 25.21
N ARG A 61 18.57 4.13 26.48
CA ARG A 61 19.55 5.02 27.09
C ARG A 61 20.96 4.97 26.48
N HIS A 62 21.28 3.92 25.71
CA HIS A 62 22.57 3.79 25.03
C HIS A 62 22.51 4.27 23.58
N GLU A 63 21.31 4.37 23.01
CA GLU A 63 21.12 4.77 21.62
C GLU A 63 20.66 6.23 21.48
N MET A 64 19.95 6.75 22.50
CA MET A 64 19.39 8.10 22.47
C MET A 64 20.04 9.01 23.50
N THR A 65 20.33 10.25 23.09
CA THR A 65 20.94 11.29 23.92
C THR A 65 19.93 12.20 24.62
N TRP A 66 18.73 11.69 24.91
CA TRP A 66 17.72 12.47 25.60
C TRP A 66 18.14 12.80 27.04
N PRO A 67 18.05 14.07 27.50
CA PRO A 67 18.49 14.47 28.84
C PRO A 67 17.83 13.66 29.96
N ILE A 68 16.57 13.23 29.77
CA ILE A 68 15.84 12.42 30.74
C ILE A 68 16.47 11.04 30.95
N LEU A 69 17.08 10.44 29.91
CA LEU A 69 17.71 9.12 29.98
C LEU A 69 19.06 9.15 30.73
N SER A 70 19.64 10.33 30.92
CA SER A 70 20.88 10.54 31.72
C SER A 70 20.60 10.60 33.22
N ARG A 71 19.35 10.70 33.65
CA ARG A 71 18.97 10.77 35.06
C ARG A 71 18.97 9.37 35.69
N PRO A 72 19.43 9.21 36.95
CA PRO A 72 19.35 7.93 37.66
C PRO A 72 17.91 7.42 37.86
N ASP A 73 16.96 8.34 37.97
CA ASP A 73 15.54 8.09 38.21
C ASP A 73 14.67 8.10 36.95
N TYR A 74 15.27 7.98 35.74
CA TYR A 74 14.57 8.09 34.46
C TYR A 74 13.39 7.11 34.30
N LEU A 75 13.44 5.95 34.98
CA LEU A 75 12.34 4.97 34.95
C LEU A 75 11.07 5.45 35.65
N GLN A 76 11.12 6.51 36.45
CA GLN A 76 9.93 7.14 37.03
C GLN A 76 9.16 7.94 35.97
N PHE A 77 9.85 8.45 34.96
CA PHE A 77 9.31 9.28 33.89
C PHE A 77 9.06 8.47 32.64
N VAL A 78 9.96 7.55 32.27
CA VAL A 78 9.86 6.67 31.10
C VAL A 78 9.33 5.32 31.58
N LYS A 79 8.02 5.24 31.82
CA LYS A 79 7.37 4.02 32.32
C LYS A 79 7.04 3.04 31.20
N ASP A 80 6.84 3.56 30.01
CA ASP A 80 6.31 2.81 28.86
C ASP A 80 7.00 3.22 27.57
N GLY A 81 7.10 2.30 26.60
CA GLY A 81 7.53 2.60 25.24
C GLY A 81 6.45 3.32 24.41
N THR A 82 6.80 3.72 23.19
CA THR A 82 5.85 4.33 22.25
C THR A 82 4.79 3.34 21.74
N GLY A 83 5.01 2.05 21.95
CA GLY A 83 4.14 1.00 21.43
C GLY A 83 4.32 0.75 19.94
N LEU A 84 3.43 -0.07 19.40
CA LEU A 84 3.37 -0.35 17.96
C LEU A 84 2.67 0.81 17.25
N ASN A 85 3.19 1.22 16.09
CA ASN A 85 2.54 2.21 15.24
C ASN A 85 1.10 1.79 14.96
N THR A 86 0.17 2.74 14.97
CA THR A 86 -1.26 2.51 14.82
C THR A 86 -1.63 1.81 13.51
N THR A 87 -0.97 2.16 12.41
CA THR A 87 -1.16 1.51 11.09
C THR A 87 -0.75 0.03 11.06
N LEU A 88 0.12 -0.38 12.02
CA LEU A 88 0.59 -1.76 12.14
C LEU A 88 -0.28 -2.61 13.08
N GLN A 89 -1.26 -2.01 13.78
CA GLN A 89 -2.17 -2.70 14.70
C GLN A 89 -3.35 -3.32 13.95
N ASN A 90 -3.04 -4.17 12.99
CA ASN A 90 -4.00 -4.87 12.14
C ASN A 90 -3.65 -6.36 12.06
N TYR A 91 -4.66 -7.20 11.84
CA TYR A 91 -4.53 -8.64 11.66
C TYR A 91 -3.53 -9.02 10.56
N TRP A 92 -3.54 -8.30 9.43
CA TRP A 92 -2.64 -8.57 8.30
C TRP A 92 -1.17 -8.41 8.66
N MET A 93 -0.84 -7.54 9.63
CA MET A 93 0.54 -7.38 10.11
C MET A 93 1.09 -8.61 10.85
N VAL A 94 0.22 -9.50 11.30
CA VAL A 94 0.63 -10.77 11.92
C VAL A 94 1.02 -11.79 10.87
N ILE A 95 0.28 -11.88 9.74
CA ILE A 95 0.42 -12.95 8.76
C ILE A 95 1.15 -12.54 7.48
N HIS A 96 0.98 -11.29 6.99
CA HIS A 96 1.62 -10.82 5.76
C HIS A 96 3.15 -10.79 5.83
N PRO A 97 3.82 -10.16 6.80
CA PRO A 97 5.27 -10.10 6.84
C PRO A 97 5.95 -11.48 6.93
N PRO A 98 5.48 -12.44 7.74
CA PRO A 98 6.04 -13.79 7.74
C PRO A 98 6.00 -14.46 6.37
N VAL A 99 4.91 -14.34 5.62
CA VAL A 99 4.75 -14.95 4.30
C VAL A 99 5.62 -14.24 3.26
N LEU A 100 5.64 -12.91 3.26
CA LEU A 100 6.48 -12.11 2.36
C LEU A 100 7.97 -12.41 2.56
N PHE A 101 8.43 -12.46 3.82
CA PHE A 101 9.83 -12.78 4.14
C PHE A 101 10.20 -14.23 3.83
N LEU A 102 9.26 -15.17 3.91
CA LEU A 102 9.45 -16.53 3.40
C LEU A 102 9.67 -16.50 1.88
N GLY A 103 8.89 -15.69 1.15
CA GLY A 103 9.05 -15.43 -0.27
C GLY A 103 10.45 -14.90 -0.58
N PHE A 104 10.88 -13.83 0.08
CA PHE A 104 12.21 -13.25 -0.09
C PHE A 104 13.34 -14.24 0.24
N ALA A 105 13.25 -14.93 1.36
CA ALA A 105 14.24 -15.93 1.74
C ALA A 105 14.35 -17.06 0.72
N SER A 106 13.23 -17.49 0.14
CA SER A 106 13.20 -18.59 -0.82
C SER A 106 13.87 -18.26 -2.16
N THR A 107 13.95 -16.98 -2.57
CA THR A 107 14.65 -16.55 -3.79
C THR A 107 16.17 -16.81 -3.72
N THR A 108 16.71 -16.92 -2.50
CA THR A 108 18.12 -17.31 -2.31
C THR A 108 18.43 -18.67 -2.91
N ILE A 109 17.47 -19.60 -2.96
CA ILE A 109 17.73 -20.95 -3.44
C ILE A 109 17.99 -20.99 -4.95
N PRO A 110 17.16 -20.41 -5.83
CA PRO A 110 17.47 -20.27 -7.26
C PRO A 110 18.79 -19.54 -7.51
N PHE A 111 19.05 -18.46 -6.77
CA PHE A 111 20.32 -17.73 -6.83
C PHE A 111 21.52 -18.64 -6.48
N ALA A 112 21.42 -19.38 -5.39
CA ALA A 112 22.49 -20.29 -4.94
C ALA A 112 22.78 -21.38 -5.96
N PHE A 113 21.75 -21.94 -6.61
CA PHE A 113 21.94 -22.89 -7.71
C PHE A 113 22.65 -22.25 -8.92
N ALA A 114 22.27 -21.02 -9.28
CA ALA A 114 22.91 -20.28 -10.36
C ALA A 114 24.40 -20.04 -10.05
N VAL A 115 24.73 -19.54 -8.86
CA VAL A 115 26.14 -19.36 -8.44
C VAL A 115 26.91 -20.69 -8.44
N ALA A 116 26.35 -21.75 -7.86
CA ALA A 116 26.99 -23.07 -7.83
C ALA A 116 27.24 -23.64 -9.23
N GLY A 117 26.26 -23.46 -10.15
CA GLY A 117 26.39 -23.85 -11.56
C GLY A 117 27.50 -23.10 -12.28
N LEU A 118 27.59 -21.77 -12.09
CA LEU A 118 28.69 -20.97 -12.66
C LEU A 118 30.07 -21.37 -12.10
N LEU A 119 30.17 -21.61 -10.79
CA LEU A 119 31.43 -22.03 -10.17
C LEU A 119 31.90 -23.39 -10.67
N LYS A 120 30.98 -24.33 -10.83
CA LYS A 120 31.31 -25.72 -11.22
C LYS A 120 31.31 -25.97 -12.72
N LYS A 121 30.84 -25.03 -13.54
CA LYS A 121 30.62 -25.20 -14.98
C LYS A 121 29.59 -26.31 -15.31
N GLU A 122 28.61 -26.50 -14.44
CA GLU A 122 27.61 -27.56 -14.59
C GLU A 122 26.21 -26.94 -14.73
N ASN A 123 25.41 -27.42 -15.68
CA ASN A 123 24.07 -26.93 -15.97
C ASN A 123 22.97 -27.96 -15.63
N ASN A 124 23.32 -29.08 -14.99
CA ASN A 124 22.39 -30.16 -14.63
C ASN A 124 21.48 -29.86 -13.42
N TRP A 125 21.60 -28.67 -12.86
CA TRP A 125 20.83 -28.22 -11.69
C TRP A 125 19.41 -27.74 -12.04
N MET A 126 19.08 -27.56 -13.33
CA MET A 126 17.79 -26.98 -13.76
C MET A 126 16.55 -27.77 -13.30
N ASP A 127 16.66 -29.11 -13.24
CA ASP A 127 15.60 -29.96 -12.71
C ASP A 127 15.41 -29.83 -11.20
N SER A 128 16.48 -29.55 -10.50
CA SER A 128 16.49 -29.41 -9.04
C SER A 128 15.97 -28.05 -8.59
N VAL A 129 16.25 -26.98 -9.35
CA VAL A 129 15.88 -25.62 -9.00
C VAL A 129 14.41 -25.30 -9.30
N LEU A 130 13.84 -25.89 -10.35
CA LEU A 130 12.51 -25.53 -10.82
C LEU A 130 11.42 -25.64 -9.75
N PRO A 131 11.33 -26.71 -8.93
CA PRO A 131 10.38 -26.78 -7.82
C PRO A 131 10.57 -25.66 -6.78
N TRP A 132 11.82 -25.25 -6.53
CA TRP A 132 12.14 -24.16 -5.61
C TRP A 132 11.77 -22.80 -6.19
N ALA A 133 12.09 -22.55 -7.46
CA ALA A 133 11.73 -21.32 -8.13
C ALA A 133 10.21 -21.15 -8.23
N THR A 134 9.46 -22.23 -8.52
CA THR A 134 7.99 -22.20 -8.53
C THR A 134 7.40 -22.00 -7.13
N PHE A 135 7.97 -22.64 -6.09
CA PHE A 135 7.61 -22.37 -4.71
C PHE A 135 7.86 -20.90 -4.35
N SER A 136 9.04 -20.37 -4.69
CA SER A 136 9.38 -18.97 -4.42
C SER A 136 8.44 -18.00 -5.11
N ALA A 137 8.09 -18.23 -6.38
CA ALA A 137 7.15 -17.39 -7.11
C ALA A 137 5.74 -17.46 -6.50
N GLY A 138 5.29 -18.64 -6.08
CA GLY A 138 3.98 -18.82 -5.45
C GLY A 138 3.89 -18.12 -4.09
N ILE A 139 4.89 -18.33 -3.22
CA ILE A 139 4.86 -17.78 -1.86
C ILE A 139 5.13 -16.27 -1.84
N LEU A 140 6.03 -15.78 -2.71
CA LEU A 140 6.27 -14.34 -2.84
C LEU A 140 5.05 -13.64 -3.41
N GLY A 141 4.40 -14.19 -4.45
CA GLY A 141 3.16 -13.67 -4.99
C GLY A 141 2.02 -13.65 -3.96
N LEU A 142 1.89 -14.73 -3.17
CA LEU A 142 0.93 -14.77 -2.05
C LEU A 142 1.24 -13.68 -1.02
N GLY A 143 2.52 -13.49 -0.66
CA GLY A 143 2.93 -12.44 0.27
C GLY A 143 2.59 -11.04 -0.24
N ILE A 144 2.76 -10.77 -1.54
CA ILE A 144 2.36 -9.50 -2.17
C ILE A 144 0.84 -9.32 -2.02
N MET A 145 0.03 -10.29 -2.45
CA MET A 145 -1.45 -10.21 -2.35
C MET A 145 -1.96 -10.04 -0.91
N MET A 146 -1.27 -10.60 0.09
CA MET A 146 -1.61 -10.35 1.50
C MET A 146 -1.25 -8.92 1.92
N GLY A 147 -0.22 -8.33 1.34
CA GLY A 147 0.12 -6.91 1.50
C GLY A 147 -0.95 -6.01 0.90
N ASP A 148 -1.48 -6.37 -0.27
CA ASP A 148 -2.59 -5.67 -0.92
C ASP A 148 -3.85 -5.66 -0.05
N ALA A 149 -4.18 -6.80 0.58
CA ALA A 149 -5.29 -6.90 1.52
C ALA A 149 -5.07 -6.04 2.77
N TRP A 150 -3.85 -6.04 3.31
CA TRP A 150 -3.50 -5.15 4.41
C TRP A 150 -3.61 -3.67 4.02
N ALA A 151 -3.12 -3.28 2.86
CA ALA A 151 -3.22 -1.92 2.36
C ALA A 151 -4.69 -1.48 2.21
N TYR A 152 -5.55 -2.37 1.70
CA TYR A 152 -6.97 -2.12 1.54
C TYR A 152 -7.71 -1.94 2.88
N GLU A 153 -7.36 -2.71 3.91
CA GLU A 153 -8.06 -2.70 5.21
C GLU A 153 -7.45 -1.74 6.24
N SER A 154 -6.22 -1.25 6.02
CA SER A 154 -5.51 -0.45 7.04
C SER A 154 -5.04 0.91 6.55
N LEU A 155 -4.99 1.11 5.24
CA LEU A 155 -4.56 2.37 4.66
C LEU A 155 -5.75 3.11 4.04
N ASN A 156 -5.67 4.43 4.04
CA ASN A 156 -6.78 5.30 3.66
C ASN A 156 -6.68 5.84 2.22
N PHE A 157 -5.83 5.28 1.36
CA PHE A 157 -5.77 5.72 -0.04
C PHE A 157 -6.88 5.11 -0.93
N GLY A 158 -7.79 4.33 -0.34
CA GLY A 158 -9.01 3.85 -1.01
C GLY A 158 -8.74 2.81 -2.10
N GLY A 159 -7.75 1.95 -1.91
CA GLY A 159 -7.38 0.89 -2.83
C GLY A 159 -6.46 -0.14 -2.18
N TYR A 160 -6.17 -1.21 -2.92
CA TYR A 160 -5.29 -2.29 -2.49
C TYR A 160 -3.86 -2.15 -3.07
N TRP A 161 -3.64 -1.22 -4.02
CA TRP A 161 -2.35 -0.97 -4.66
C TRP A 161 -2.22 0.49 -5.05
N ALA A 162 -1.15 1.15 -4.63
CA ALA A 162 -0.88 2.57 -4.90
C ALA A 162 0.39 2.81 -5.74
N TRP A 163 1.08 1.76 -6.19
CA TRP A 163 2.44 1.85 -6.75
C TRP A 163 3.44 2.49 -5.79
N ASP A 164 3.20 2.30 -4.48
CA ASP A 164 4.16 2.73 -3.47
C ASP A 164 5.53 2.10 -3.74
N PRO A 165 6.64 2.81 -3.53
CA PRO A 165 7.98 2.28 -3.74
C PRO A 165 8.26 0.94 -3.03
N VAL A 166 7.66 0.68 -1.87
CA VAL A 166 7.84 -0.58 -1.13
C VAL A 166 7.02 -1.72 -1.75
N GLU A 167 5.81 -1.43 -2.24
CA GLU A 167 5.01 -2.36 -3.04
C GLU A 167 5.79 -2.77 -4.30
N ASN A 168 6.28 -1.79 -5.06
CA ASN A 168 7.08 -1.98 -6.27
C ASN A 168 8.34 -2.81 -5.99
N ALA A 169 8.99 -2.57 -4.85
CA ALA A 169 10.18 -3.29 -4.42
C ALA A 169 9.94 -4.79 -4.21
N SER A 170 8.72 -5.21 -3.90
CA SER A 170 8.34 -6.63 -3.80
C SER A 170 7.94 -7.24 -5.14
N LEU A 171 7.27 -6.48 -6.00
CA LEU A 171 6.78 -6.92 -7.30
C LEU A 171 7.90 -7.16 -8.31
N VAL A 172 8.90 -6.27 -8.35
CA VAL A 172 10.02 -6.33 -9.32
C VAL A 172 10.79 -7.66 -9.26
N PRO A 173 11.28 -8.15 -8.10
CA PRO A 173 11.93 -9.45 -8.02
C PRO A 173 11.00 -10.61 -8.39
N TRP A 174 9.69 -10.51 -8.12
CA TRP A 174 8.71 -11.53 -8.51
C TRP A 174 8.58 -11.64 -10.03
N LEU A 175 8.47 -10.52 -10.75
CA LEU A 175 8.39 -10.49 -12.21
C LEU A 175 9.61 -11.16 -12.85
N VAL A 176 10.80 -10.83 -12.36
CA VAL A 176 12.07 -11.41 -12.84
C VAL A 176 12.18 -12.90 -12.50
N LEU A 177 11.71 -13.32 -11.33
CA LEU A 177 11.69 -14.73 -10.95
C LEU A 177 10.77 -15.55 -11.86
N VAL A 178 9.59 -15.02 -12.21
CA VAL A 178 8.66 -15.66 -13.16
C VAL A 178 9.29 -15.76 -14.55
N ALA A 179 9.98 -14.71 -15.02
CA ALA A 179 10.75 -14.76 -16.26
C ALA A 179 11.83 -15.86 -16.21
N GLY A 180 12.54 -16.00 -15.08
CA GLY A 180 13.53 -17.05 -14.86
C GLY A 180 12.96 -18.47 -14.91
N ILE A 181 11.76 -18.68 -14.38
CA ILE A 181 11.05 -19.97 -14.45
C ILE A 181 10.77 -20.34 -15.92
N HIS A 182 10.28 -19.39 -16.73
CA HIS A 182 9.96 -19.65 -18.14
C HIS A 182 11.22 -19.95 -18.97
N THR A 183 12.30 -19.17 -18.78
CA THR A 183 13.56 -19.44 -19.48
C THR A 183 14.19 -20.76 -19.04
N CYS A 184 14.08 -21.14 -17.75
CA CYS A 184 14.49 -22.45 -17.26
C CYS A 184 13.70 -23.60 -17.91
N LEU A 185 12.40 -23.44 -18.12
CA LEU A 185 11.56 -24.42 -18.83
C LEU A 185 11.96 -24.55 -20.29
N ILE A 186 12.29 -23.45 -20.98
CA ILE A 186 12.81 -23.47 -22.36
C ILE A 186 14.11 -24.25 -22.39
N TYR A 187 15.07 -23.92 -21.51
CA TYR A 187 16.36 -24.60 -21.45
C TYR A 187 16.23 -26.12 -21.24
N ARG A 188 15.37 -26.54 -20.32
CA ARG A 188 15.09 -27.95 -20.05
C ARG A 188 14.55 -28.72 -21.26
N LYS A 189 13.87 -28.06 -22.16
CA LYS A 189 13.21 -28.68 -23.33
C LYS A 189 14.03 -28.59 -24.61
N LYS A 190 14.74 -27.49 -24.83
CA LYS A 190 15.44 -27.19 -26.08
C LYS A 190 16.93 -26.98 -25.91
N GLY A 191 17.40 -26.63 -24.71
CA GLY A 191 18.81 -26.29 -24.45
C GLY A 191 19.16 -24.83 -24.74
N THR A 192 18.21 -24.01 -25.20
CA THR A 192 18.34 -22.54 -25.41
C THR A 192 17.93 -21.76 -24.19
N SER A 193 18.24 -20.45 -24.12
CA SER A 193 17.91 -19.53 -23.00
C SER A 193 18.67 -19.81 -21.69
N LEU A 194 19.82 -20.47 -21.74
CA LEU A 194 20.66 -20.74 -20.57
C LEU A 194 21.15 -19.44 -19.92
N LYS A 195 21.66 -18.50 -20.73
CA LYS A 195 22.21 -17.23 -20.26
C LYS A 195 21.12 -16.39 -19.60
N ALA A 196 19.92 -16.35 -20.19
CA ALA A 196 18.77 -15.66 -19.62
C ALA A 196 18.33 -16.30 -18.29
N THR A 197 18.38 -17.63 -18.17
CA THR A 197 18.03 -18.34 -16.93
C THR A 197 19.00 -17.97 -15.79
N TYR A 198 20.30 -17.96 -16.06
CA TYR A 198 21.28 -17.49 -15.08
C TYR A 198 21.02 -16.04 -14.69
N LEU A 199 20.82 -15.14 -15.68
CA LEU A 199 20.56 -13.73 -15.44
C LEU A 199 19.35 -13.54 -14.52
N PHE A 200 18.21 -14.15 -14.84
CA PHE A 200 16.97 -13.93 -14.13
C PHE A 200 16.95 -14.55 -12.72
N PHE A 201 17.47 -15.75 -12.54
CA PHE A 201 17.58 -16.33 -11.20
C PHE A 201 18.60 -15.57 -10.33
N GLY A 202 19.67 -15.04 -10.93
CA GLY A 202 20.58 -14.14 -10.24
C GLY A 202 19.91 -12.86 -9.82
N LEU A 203 19.29 -12.17 -10.78
CA LEU A 203 18.60 -10.90 -10.54
C LEU A 203 17.47 -11.03 -9.53
N SER A 204 16.70 -12.12 -9.50
CA SER A 204 15.57 -12.27 -8.58
C SER A 204 15.98 -12.08 -7.11
N PHE A 205 17.12 -12.62 -6.68
CA PHE A 205 17.63 -12.42 -5.32
C PHE A 205 18.33 -11.05 -5.16
N LEU A 206 19.12 -10.63 -6.14
CA LEU A 206 19.81 -9.34 -6.07
C LEU A 206 18.82 -8.16 -6.00
N LEU A 207 17.67 -8.28 -6.65
CA LEU A 207 16.60 -7.30 -6.58
C LEU A 207 15.88 -7.32 -5.22
N VAL A 208 15.81 -8.47 -4.53
CA VAL A 208 15.35 -8.50 -3.12
C VAL A 208 16.33 -7.75 -2.21
N LEU A 209 17.63 -7.87 -2.43
CA LEU A 209 18.63 -7.08 -1.68
C LEU A 209 18.51 -5.59 -1.99
N TYR A 210 18.32 -5.22 -3.25
CA TYR A 210 18.09 -3.84 -3.64
C TYR A 210 16.79 -3.29 -3.05
N SER A 211 15.72 -4.07 -3.04
CA SER A 211 14.46 -3.73 -2.38
C SER A 211 14.64 -3.45 -0.89
N THR A 212 15.44 -4.28 -0.22
CA THR A 212 15.78 -4.09 1.20
C THR A 212 16.58 -2.80 1.42
N PHE A 213 17.52 -2.50 0.52
CA PHE A 213 18.24 -1.22 0.54
C PHE A 213 17.28 -0.04 0.39
N LEU A 214 16.39 -0.05 -0.60
CA LEU A 214 15.41 1.03 -0.82
C LEU A 214 14.56 1.27 0.43
N THR A 215 14.00 0.20 1.02
CA THR A 215 13.03 0.31 2.12
C THR A 215 13.65 0.64 3.47
N ARG A 216 14.92 0.30 3.69
CA ARG A 216 15.58 0.42 5.02
C ARG A 216 16.66 1.48 5.10
N SER A 217 17.05 2.08 3.98
CA SER A 217 18.09 3.11 3.95
C SER A 217 17.57 4.52 4.24
N GLY A 218 16.26 4.72 4.35
CA GLY A 218 15.67 6.05 4.44
C GLY A 218 15.77 6.88 3.15
N ILE A 219 16.30 6.32 2.06
CA ILE A 219 16.51 7.04 0.79
C ILE A 219 15.19 7.44 0.11
N LEU A 220 14.12 6.70 0.39
CA LEU A 220 12.78 6.99 -0.14
C LEU A 220 12.14 8.20 0.55
N GLY A 221 12.49 8.48 1.84
CA GLY A 221 11.93 9.59 2.59
C GLY A 221 10.40 9.62 2.51
N ASP A 222 9.85 10.79 2.22
CA ASP A 222 8.40 11.03 2.14
C ASP A 222 7.74 10.49 0.86
N THR A 223 8.49 9.84 -0.04
CA THR A 223 7.94 9.27 -1.27
C THR A 223 7.22 7.93 -1.05
N SER A 224 7.29 7.36 0.15
CA SER A 224 6.62 6.10 0.49
C SER A 224 5.97 6.19 1.87
N VAL A 225 4.71 5.77 1.97
CA VAL A 225 3.99 5.62 3.24
C VAL A 225 4.55 4.48 4.10
N HIS A 226 5.36 3.60 3.54
CA HIS A 226 6.00 2.46 4.19
C HIS A 226 7.50 2.71 4.47
N ALA A 227 8.03 3.92 4.18
CA ALA A 227 9.44 4.21 4.40
C ALA A 227 9.79 4.20 5.89
N PHE A 228 10.89 3.55 6.20
CA PHE A 228 11.44 3.57 7.55
C PHE A 228 12.47 4.70 7.66
N THR A 229 12.52 5.32 8.83
CA THR A 229 13.59 6.26 9.14
C THR A 229 14.95 5.59 9.06
N ASP A 230 15.97 6.34 8.68
CA ASP A 230 17.35 5.85 8.62
C ASP A 230 17.79 5.33 10.00
N LEU A 231 18.13 4.03 10.04
CA LEU A 231 18.66 3.37 11.24
C LEU A 231 20.19 3.41 11.30
N GLY A 232 20.84 4.25 10.48
CA GLY A 232 22.31 4.33 10.40
C GLY A 232 22.97 3.12 9.70
N MET A 233 22.21 2.30 8.98
CA MET A 233 22.69 1.07 8.36
C MET A 233 22.92 1.19 6.84
N ASN A 234 22.87 2.38 6.27
CA ASN A 234 22.95 2.60 4.83
C ASN A 234 24.21 2.00 4.19
N ALA A 235 25.37 2.23 4.81
CA ALA A 235 26.64 1.70 4.31
C ALA A 235 26.67 0.17 4.34
N GLN A 236 26.12 -0.45 5.38
CA GLN A 236 26.04 -1.92 5.50
C GLN A 236 25.07 -2.51 4.47
N LEU A 237 23.90 -1.91 4.26
CA LEU A 237 22.92 -2.36 3.26
C LEU A 237 23.48 -2.26 1.85
N LEU A 238 24.18 -1.15 1.53
CA LEU A 238 24.87 -0.99 0.26
C LEU A 238 26.01 -1.99 0.10
N GLY A 239 26.84 -2.16 1.14
CA GLY A 239 27.92 -3.17 1.16
C GLY A 239 27.36 -4.59 0.96
N TYR A 240 26.23 -4.91 1.60
CA TYR A 240 25.54 -6.19 1.43
C TYR A 240 25.06 -6.39 -0.01
N LEU A 241 24.48 -5.36 -0.63
CA LEU A 241 24.10 -5.42 -2.04
C LEU A 241 25.32 -5.66 -2.93
N LEU A 242 26.39 -4.87 -2.77
CA LEU A 242 27.57 -4.92 -3.63
C LEU A 242 28.36 -6.22 -3.51
N ILE A 243 28.45 -6.83 -2.31
CA ILE A 243 29.16 -8.10 -2.08
C ILE A 243 28.49 -9.29 -2.81
N PHE A 244 27.24 -9.17 -3.21
CA PHE A 244 26.56 -10.16 -4.06
C PHE A 244 26.50 -9.74 -5.52
N VAL A 245 26.23 -8.47 -5.83
CA VAL A 245 26.11 -7.97 -7.21
C VAL A 245 27.44 -8.11 -7.96
N ILE A 246 28.53 -7.59 -7.38
CA ILE A 246 29.83 -7.55 -8.07
C ILE A 246 30.35 -8.95 -8.36
N PRO A 247 30.44 -9.89 -7.39
CA PRO A 247 30.93 -11.25 -7.67
C PRO A 247 30.00 -12.04 -8.59
N TYR A 248 28.65 -11.84 -8.47
CA TYR A 248 27.72 -12.55 -9.34
C TYR A 248 27.88 -12.16 -10.80
N PHE A 249 27.85 -10.88 -11.10
CA PHE A 249 28.00 -10.41 -12.48
C PHE A 249 29.42 -10.62 -13.00
N GLY A 250 30.44 -10.45 -12.15
CA GLY A 250 31.82 -10.78 -12.49
C GLY A 250 31.97 -12.24 -12.90
N LEU A 251 31.38 -13.15 -12.11
CA LEU A 251 31.42 -14.60 -12.41
C LEU A 251 30.59 -14.94 -13.65
N LEU A 252 29.41 -14.34 -13.83
CA LEU A 252 28.55 -14.54 -14.99
C LEU A 252 29.28 -14.12 -16.28
N ILE A 253 29.85 -12.90 -16.30
CA ILE A 253 30.59 -12.37 -17.44
C ILE A 253 31.81 -13.27 -17.75
N TYR A 254 32.56 -13.64 -16.73
CA TYR A 254 33.72 -14.54 -16.90
C TYR A 254 33.31 -15.89 -17.51
N ARG A 255 32.12 -16.39 -17.20
CA ARG A 255 31.58 -17.66 -17.66
C ARG A 255 30.76 -17.61 -18.94
N LEU A 256 30.48 -16.43 -19.51
CA LEU A 256 29.61 -16.29 -20.71
C LEU A 256 30.08 -17.20 -21.88
N LYS A 257 31.38 -17.37 -22.05
CA LYS A 257 31.95 -18.25 -23.11
C LYS A 257 31.74 -19.75 -22.84
N ASP A 258 31.59 -20.13 -21.57
CA ASP A 258 31.34 -21.52 -21.16
C ASP A 258 29.84 -21.90 -21.28
N LEU A 259 28.92 -20.87 -21.28
CA LEU A 259 27.49 -21.05 -21.40
C LEU A 259 27.09 -21.20 -22.89
N LYS A 260 27.41 -22.37 -23.43
CA LYS A 260 27.09 -22.71 -24.83
C LYS A 260 25.63 -23.10 -24.97
N GLU A 261 24.97 -22.54 -25.97
CA GLU A 261 23.61 -22.84 -26.37
C GLU A 261 23.61 -23.33 -27.82
N PRO A 262 22.66 -24.21 -28.21
CA PRO A 262 22.47 -24.54 -29.62
C PRO A 262 22.18 -23.28 -30.42
N GLN A 263 22.78 -23.15 -31.60
CA GLN A 263 22.50 -22.05 -32.55
C GLN A 263 21.34 -22.46 -33.46
N GLU A 264 20.18 -22.76 -32.86
CA GLU A 264 18.96 -23.00 -33.60
C GLU A 264 18.10 -21.74 -33.52
N GLU A 265 17.61 -21.23 -34.65
CA GLU A 265 16.62 -20.17 -34.70
C GLU A 265 15.30 -20.68 -34.15
N ASP A 266 14.66 -19.84 -33.33
CA ASP A 266 13.35 -20.15 -32.81
C ASP A 266 12.29 -19.81 -33.85
N GLU A 267 11.51 -20.80 -34.22
CA GLU A 267 10.37 -20.62 -35.09
C GLU A 267 9.29 -19.73 -34.42
N ILE A 268 8.79 -18.72 -35.11
CA ILE A 268 7.71 -17.83 -34.60
C ILE A 268 6.46 -18.65 -34.20
N SER A 269 6.24 -19.79 -34.84
CA SER A 269 5.14 -20.71 -34.52
C SER A 269 5.40 -21.63 -33.33
N SER A 270 6.50 -21.41 -32.58
CA SER A 270 6.91 -22.24 -31.45
C SER A 270 6.49 -21.68 -30.10
N ARG A 271 6.32 -22.58 -29.12
CA ARG A 271 6.03 -22.21 -27.72
C ARG A 271 7.22 -21.50 -27.08
N GLU A 272 8.42 -21.96 -27.32
CA GLU A 272 9.65 -21.42 -26.74
C GLU A 272 9.90 -19.97 -27.15
N PHE A 273 9.64 -19.61 -28.41
CA PHE A 273 9.74 -18.23 -28.87
C PHE A 273 8.85 -17.30 -28.06
N TRP A 274 7.57 -17.63 -27.91
CA TRP A 274 6.61 -16.77 -27.18
C TRP A 274 6.82 -16.81 -25.67
N MET A 275 7.33 -17.92 -25.11
CA MET A 275 7.76 -17.95 -23.71
C MET A 275 8.95 -17.02 -23.46
N LEU A 276 9.90 -16.96 -24.38
CA LEU A 276 11.05 -16.03 -24.30
C LEU A 276 10.57 -14.59 -24.42
N VAL A 277 9.69 -14.29 -25.40
CA VAL A 277 9.08 -12.96 -25.56
C VAL A 277 8.36 -12.55 -24.29
N GLY A 278 7.53 -13.41 -23.71
CA GLY A 278 6.83 -13.14 -22.45
C GLY A 278 7.82 -12.89 -21.30
N SER A 279 8.91 -13.64 -21.21
CA SER A 279 9.96 -13.41 -20.21
C SER A 279 10.63 -12.05 -20.36
N LEU A 280 10.88 -11.61 -21.59
CA LEU A 280 11.44 -10.29 -21.87
C LEU A 280 10.45 -9.17 -21.55
N VAL A 281 9.17 -9.35 -21.84
CA VAL A 281 8.11 -8.38 -21.48
C VAL A 281 8.03 -8.20 -19.96
N LEU A 282 8.05 -9.30 -19.19
CA LEU A 282 8.08 -9.23 -17.72
C LEU A 282 9.35 -8.54 -17.21
N PHE A 283 10.48 -8.82 -17.81
CA PHE A 283 11.75 -8.19 -17.43
C PHE A 283 11.75 -6.70 -17.75
N LEU A 284 11.28 -6.29 -18.93
CA LEU A 284 11.15 -4.86 -19.29
C LEU A 284 10.16 -4.13 -18.39
N SER A 285 9.03 -4.78 -18.04
CA SER A 285 8.11 -4.26 -17.03
C SER A 285 8.82 -3.99 -15.70
N ALA A 286 9.59 -4.97 -15.21
CA ALA A 286 10.38 -4.82 -13.99
C ALA A 286 11.39 -3.67 -14.08
N VAL A 287 12.05 -3.49 -15.23
CA VAL A 287 13.00 -2.39 -15.46
C VAL A 287 12.30 -1.03 -15.41
N VAL A 288 11.13 -0.88 -16.03
CA VAL A 288 10.37 0.38 -16.00
C VAL A 288 9.92 0.70 -14.57
N ILE A 289 9.36 -0.28 -13.86
CA ILE A 289 8.90 -0.08 -12.46
C ILE A 289 10.07 0.35 -11.58
N ILE A 290 11.21 -0.35 -11.64
CA ILE A 290 12.34 -0.05 -10.77
C ILE A 290 13.02 1.28 -11.14
N ALA A 291 13.01 1.67 -12.41
CA ALA A 291 13.57 2.94 -12.85
C ALA A 291 12.81 4.12 -12.24
N ILE A 292 11.48 4.09 -12.30
CA ILE A 292 10.62 5.14 -11.70
C ILE A 292 10.76 5.13 -10.17
N THR A 293 10.73 3.96 -9.55
CA THR A 293 10.87 3.79 -8.10
C THR A 293 12.23 4.27 -7.59
N SER A 294 13.29 4.20 -8.40
CA SER A 294 14.67 4.56 -8.04
C SER A 294 15.02 6.02 -8.30
N ILE A 295 14.07 6.88 -8.67
CA ILE A 295 14.33 8.33 -8.88
C ILE A 295 15.05 8.96 -7.68
N PRO A 296 14.68 8.72 -6.40
CA PRO A 296 15.42 9.27 -5.26
C PRO A 296 16.88 8.80 -5.19
N VAL A 297 17.16 7.55 -5.60
CA VAL A 297 18.51 6.99 -5.67
C VAL A 297 19.32 7.69 -6.74
N PHE A 298 18.76 7.88 -7.95
CA PHE A 298 19.43 8.62 -9.04
C PHE A 298 19.72 10.06 -8.64
N ASN A 299 18.78 10.73 -8.01
CA ASN A 299 18.98 12.09 -7.51
C ASN A 299 20.15 12.16 -6.51
N LYS A 300 20.24 11.18 -5.60
CA LYS A 300 21.33 11.16 -4.61
C LYS A 300 22.69 10.84 -5.21
N ILE A 301 22.76 9.94 -6.20
CA ILE A 301 24.03 9.53 -6.82
C ILE A 301 24.55 10.58 -7.79
N PHE A 302 23.67 11.14 -8.62
CA PHE A 302 24.06 12.04 -9.72
C PHE A 302 23.86 13.52 -9.39
N GLY A 303 23.36 13.86 -8.18
CA GLY A 303 23.06 15.22 -7.78
C GLY A 303 21.94 15.86 -8.60
N THR A 304 21.09 15.06 -9.24
CA THR A 304 19.94 15.52 -10.02
C THR A 304 18.76 15.88 -9.11
N LYS A 305 17.80 16.62 -9.66
CA LYS A 305 16.56 17.01 -8.98
C LYS A 305 15.34 16.58 -9.81
N ILE A 306 15.34 15.34 -10.27
CA ILE A 306 14.23 14.78 -11.03
C ILE A 306 13.05 14.67 -10.08
N ALA A 307 11.93 15.33 -10.40
CA ALA A 307 10.70 15.21 -9.63
C ALA A 307 10.06 13.81 -9.87
N PRO A 308 9.50 13.17 -8.85
CA PRO A 308 8.64 12.02 -9.07
C PRO A 308 7.42 12.41 -9.88
N PRO A 309 6.75 11.45 -10.56
CA PRO A 309 5.52 11.74 -11.28
C PRO A 309 4.46 12.36 -10.36
N GLU A 310 3.72 13.38 -10.85
CA GLU A 310 2.62 14.02 -10.12
C GLU A 310 1.50 13.02 -9.78
N ASP A 311 1.22 12.09 -10.72
CA ASP A 311 0.30 10.97 -10.53
C ASP A 311 1.09 9.65 -10.70
N PRO A 312 1.67 9.11 -9.63
CA PRO A 312 2.46 7.87 -9.69
C PRO A 312 1.64 6.68 -10.18
N ALA A 313 0.35 6.61 -9.81
CA ALA A 313 -0.52 5.53 -10.23
C ALA A 313 -0.72 5.53 -11.75
N PHE A 314 -1.02 6.68 -12.34
CA PHE A 314 -1.16 6.77 -13.79
C PHE A 314 0.15 6.57 -14.54
N ALA A 315 1.27 7.09 -14.01
CA ALA A 315 2.59 6.93 -14.62
C ALA A 315 2.98 5.44 -14.79
N HIS A 316 2.65 4.61 -13.80
CA HIS A 316 2.83 3.17 -13.90
C HIS A 316 1.74 2.50 -14.76
N ASN A 317 0.47 2.81 -14.52
CA ASN A 317 -0.66 2.16 -15.17
C ASN A 317 -0.64 2.30 -16.69
N GLN A 318 -0.26 3.47 -17.23
CA GLN A 318 -0.18 3.70 -18.67
C GLN A 318 0.81 2.78 -19.41
N VAL A 319 1.85 2.27 -18.71
CA VAL A 319 2.80 1.29 -19.27
C VAL A 319 2.33 -0.13 -18.96
N GLN A 320 1.93 -0.37 -17.72
CA GLN A 320 1.60 -1.72 -17.25
C GLN A 320 0.32 -2.28 -17.89
N ILE A 321 -0.59 -1.43 -18.39
CA ILE A 321 -1.76 -1.89 -19.14
C ILE A 321 -1.35 -2.62 -20.44
N PHE A 322 -0.34 -2.15 -21.16
CA PHE A 322 0.17 -2.83 -22.33
C PHE A 322 0.87 -4.14 -22.00
N VAL A 323 1.63 -4.16 -20.90
CA VAL A 323 2.23 -5.40 -20.37
C VAL A 323 1.14 -6.41 -20.03
N ALA A 324 0.08 -5.99 -19.34
CA ALA A 324 -1.06 -6.82 -18.99
C ALA A 324 -1.76 -7.43 -20.22
N ILE A 325 -1.98 -6.62 -21.28
CA ILE A 325 -2.55 -7.08 -22.55
C ILE A 325 -1.67 -8.16 -23.18
N ILE A 326 -0.37 -7.88 -23.33
CA ILE A 326 0.56 -8.80 -23.97
C ILE A 326 0.66 -10.10 -23.17
N ILE A 327 0.85 -10.04 -21.87
CA ILE A 327 0.97 -11.23 -21.02
C ILE A 327 -0.34 -12.00 -20.97
N GLY A 328 -1.51 -11.33 -20.92
CA GLY A 328 -2.82 -11.96 -21.01
C GLY A 328 -2.98 -12.78 -22.29
N ILE A 329 -2.63 -12.21 -23.45
CA ILE A 329 -2.66 -12.89 -24.74
C ILE A 329 -1.66 -14.06 -24.79
N LEU A 330 -0.41 -13.82 -24.38
CA LEU A 330 0.64 -14.86 -24.39
C LEU A 330 0.30 -16.03 -23.47
N THR A 331 -0.28 -15.75 -22.31
CA THR A 331 -0.76 -16.75 -21.36
C THR A 331 -1.88 -17.61 -21.97
N ALA A 332 -2.75 -17.01 -22.79
CA ALA A 332 -3.81 -17.72 -23.50
C ALA A 332 -3.28 -18.62 -24.61
N ILE A 333 -2.42 -18.10 -25.49
CA ILE A 333 -1.99 -18.80 -26.70
C ILE A 333 -0.84 -19.79 -26.46
N GLY A 334 0.06 -19.50 -25.50
CA GLY A 334 1.29 -20.24 -25.28
C GLY A 334 1.07 -21.74 -25.03
N GLN A 335 -0.01 -22.13 -24.37
CA GLN A 335 -0.35 -23.53 -24.11
C GLN A 335 -0.71 -24.31 -25.38
N TYR A 336 -1.26 -23.65 -26.41
CA TYR A 336 -1.68 -24.26 -27.67
C TYR A 336 -0.54 -24.44 -28.67
N LEU A 337 0.57 -23.77 -28.43
CA LEU A 337 1.77 -23.91 -29.24
C LEU A 337 2.58 -25.14 -28.80
N LYS A 338 3.18 -25.83 -29.76
CA LYS A 338 4.13 -26.93 -29.54
C LYS A 338 5.55 -26.39 -29.45
N PHE A 339 6.42 -27.12 -28.80
CA PHE A 339 7.86 -26.90 -28.91
C PHE A 339 8.29 -27.18 -30.36
N LYS A 340 9.20 -26.38 -30.91
CA LYS A 340 9.72 -26.28 -32.27
C LYS A 340 8.78 -25.60 -33.26
N ALA A 341 7.68 -26.23 -33.65
CA ALA A 341 6.74 -25.63 -34.62
C ALA A 341 5.31 -26.09 -34.41
N THR A 342 4.35 -25.21 -34.72
CA THR A 342 2.92 -25.48 -34.66
C THR A 342 2.30 -25.16 -36.01
N SER A 343 1.59 -26.11 -36.62
CA SER A 343 0.85 -25.83 -37.85
C SER A 343 -0.33 -24.89 -37.59
N ALA A 344 -0.55 -23.93 -38.47
CA ALA A 344 -1.63 -22.96 -38.38
C ALA A 344 -3.01 -23.64 -38.27
N GLU A 345 -3.23 -24.72 -39.02
CA GLU A 345 -4.49 -25.47 -38.99
C GLU A 345 -4.78 -26.03 -37.59
N ASN A 346 -3.80 -26.70 -36.95
CA ASN A 346 -3.96 -27.24 -35.60
C ASN A 346 -4.14 -26.15 -34.57
N PHE A 347 -3.46 -25.03 -34.71
CA PHE A 347 -3.60 -23.88 -33.80
C PHE A 347 -5.01 -23.30 -33.88
N ILE A 348 -5.48 -22.97 -35.08
CA ILE A 348 -6.81 -22.40 -35.33
C ILE A 348 -7.92 -23.35 -34.85
N LYS A 349 -7.81 -24.65 -35.15
CA LYS A 349 -8.76 -25.67 -34.71
C LYS A 349 -8.96 -25.67 -33.20
N ASN A 350 -7.87 -25.55 -32.43
CA ASN A 350 -7.92 -25.64 -30.98
C ASN A 350 -8.27 -24.31 -30.29
N ILE A 351 -7.92 -23.15 -30.91
CA ILE A 351 -8.11 -21.83 -30.30
C ILE A 351 -9.48 -21.21 -30.64
N LYS A 352 -10.16 -21.69 -31.67
CA LYS A 352 -11.41 -21.14 -32.17
C LYS A 352 -12.50 -21.03 -31.10
N TRP A 353 -12.76 -22.12 -30.38
CA TRP A 353 -13.79 -22.13 -29.33
C TRP A 353 -13.43 -21.26 -28.13
N PRO A 354 -12.21 -21.30 -27.57
CA PRO A 354 -11.75 -20.32 -26.59
C PRO A 354 -12.02 -18.86 -27.03
N LEU A 355 -11.73 -18.49 -28.28
CA LEU A 355 -11.95 -17.13 -28.78
C LEU A 355 -13.43 -16.74 -28.77
N ILE A 356 -14.31 -17.64 -29.28
CA ILE A 356 -15.76 -17.40 -29.33
C ILE A 356 -16.31 -17.20 -27.90
N VAL A 357 -15.97 -18.11 -26.98
CA VAL A 357 -16.42 -18.01 -25.58
C VAL A 357 -15.89 -16.75 -24.92
N THR A 358 -14.63 -16.37 -25.17
CA THR A 358 -14.04 -15.11 -24.68
C THR A 358 -14.84 -13.91 -25.18
N ALA A 359 -15.18 -13.86 -26.48
CA ALA A 359 -15.96 -12.75 -27.04
C ALA A 359 -17.32 -12.62 -26.36
N VAL A 360 -18.01 -13.73 -26.14
CA VAL A 360 -19.32 -13.75 -25.45
C VAL A 360 -19.19 -13.31 -24.00
N LEU A 361 -18.23 -13.88 -23.26
CA LEU A 361 -18.03 -13.52 -21.83
C LEU A 361 -17.58 -12.06 -21.67
N SER A 362 -16.69 -11.58 -22.52
CA SER A 362 -16.28 -10.17 -22.50
C SER A 362 -17.45 -9.23 -22.79
N ALA A 363 -18.32 -9.57 -23.76
CA ALA A 363 -19.53 -8.79 -24.02
C ALA A 363 -20.48 -8.77 -22.80
N ILE A 364 -20.63 -9.91 -22.11
CA ILE A 364 -21.41 -10.00 -20.87
C ILE A 364 -20.78 -9.11 -19.78
N ILE A 365 -19.47 -9.19 -19.57
CA ILE A 365 -18.75 -8.35 -18.60
C ILE A 365 -19.01 -6.86 -18.91
N PHE A 366 -18.84 -6.43 -20.15
CA PHE A 366 -19.04 -5.03 -20.54
C PHE A 366 -20.50 -4.57 -20.40
N TYR A 367 -21.47 -5.45 -20.65
CA TYR A 367 -22.89 -5.13 -20.50
C TYR A 367 -23.30 -4.96 -19.03
N PHE A 368 -22.87 -5.85 -18.13
CA PHE A 368 -23.29 -5.86 -16.73
C PHE A 368 -22.42 -5.01 -15.81
N ILE A 369 -21.12 -4.94 -16.06
CA ILE A 369 -20.15 -4.26 -15.17
C ILE A 369 -19.78 -2.90 -15.75
N GLY A 370 -19.54 -2.82 -17.06
CA GLY A 370 -19.03 -1.63 -17.73
C GLY A 370 -17.57 -1.32 -17.40
N ILE A 371 -17.09 -0.22 -17.94
CA ILE A 371 -15.81 0.40 -17.59
C ILE A 371 -16.08 1.90 -17.49
N ALA A 372 -15.96 2.46 -16.28
CA ALA A 372 -16.22 3.85 -15.99
C ALA A 372 -14.91 4.58 -15.71
N TYR A 373 -14.15 4.90 -16.76
CA TYR A 373 -12.87 5.60 -16.60
C TYR A 373 -12.80 6.79 -17.57
N GLU A 374 -13.32 7.93 -17.12
CA GLU A 374 -13.56 9.07 -17.99
C GLU A 374 -12.38 10.05 -18.13
N GLU A 375 -11.41 10.07 -17.20
CA GLU A 375 -10.49 11.20 -17.04
C GLU A 375 -9.17 11.11 -17.82
N LYS A 376 -8.76 9.94 -18.31
CA LYS A 376 -7.39 9.72 -18.85
C LYS A 376 -7.32 9.50 -20.37
N GLY A 377 -8.40 9.81 -21.09
CA GLY A 377 -8.44 9.81 -22.55
C GLY A 377 -8.85 8.48 -23.21
N ILE A 378 -9.33 8.58 -24.47
CA ILE A 378 -9.93 7.46 -25.23
C ILE A 378 -8.92 6.31 -25.46
N GLY A 379 -7.64 6.61 -25.63
CA GLY A 379 -6.61 5.59 -25.86
C GLY A 379 -6.40 4.67 -24.66
N TYR A 380 -6.36 5.21 -23.46
CA TYR A 380 -6.22 4.45 -22.24
C TYR A 380 -7.50 3.63 -21.95
N LEU A 381 -8.66 4.22 -22.17
CA LEU A 381 -9.95 3.52 -22.07
C LEU A 381 -10.00 2.33 -23.03
N GLY A 382 -9.58 2.51 -24.29
CA GLY A 382 -9.48 1.41 -25.26
C GLY A 382 -8.54 0.30 -24.79
N ALA A 383 -7.40 0.65 -24.21
CA ALA A 383 -6.46 -0.33 -23.66
C ALA A 383 -7.07 -1.12 -22.48
N LEU A 384 -7.88 -0.50 -21.62
CA LEU A 384 -8.61 -1.21 -20.56
C LEU A 384 -9.58 -2.25 -21.12
N TYR A 385 -10.38 -1.90 -22.16
CA TYR A 385 -11.27 -2.85 -22.81
C TYR A 385 -10.49 -4.04 -23.40
N VAL A 386 -9.40 -3.77 -24.12
CA VAL A 386 -8.54 -4.83 -24.68
C VAL A 386 -7.89 -5.66 -23.55
N GLY A 387 -7.49 -5.04 -22.45
CA GLY A 387 -6.93 -5.73 -21.29
C GLY A 387 -7.91 -6.71 -20.65
N VAL A 388 -9.18 -6.30 -20.48
CA VAL A 388 -10.25 -7.17 -19.95
C VAL A 388 -10.49 -8.35 -20.89
N VAL A 389 -10.52 -8.12 -22.21
CA VAL A 389 -10.64 -9.21 -23.21
C VAL A 389 -9.44 -10.15 -23.12
N ALA A 390 -8.22 -9.62 -23.03
CA ALA A 390 -6.98 -10.42 -22.93
C ALA A 390 -6.94 -11.28 -21.66
N ALA A 391 -7.32 -10.71 -20.51
CA ALA A 391 -7.41 -11.44 -19.25
C ALA A 391 -8.49 -12.53 -19.28
N THR A 392 -9.68 -12.22 -19.78
CA THR A 392 -10.77 -13.20 -19.99
C THR A 392 -10.32 -14.32 -20.94
N PHE A 393 -9.60 -13.98 -22.01
CA PHE A 393 -9.04 -14.96 -22.93
C PHE A 393 -8.03 -15.87 -22.24
N GLY A 394 -7.18 -15.35 -21.38
CA GLY A 394 -6.26 -16.13 -20.56
C GLY A 394 -6.97 -17.18 -19.69
N ILE A 395 -8.06 -16.80 -19.01
CA ILE A 395 -8.87 -17.72 -18.21
C ILE A 395 -9.49 -18.80 -19.08
N VAL A 396 -10.23 -18.40 -20.12
CA VAL A 396 -11.01 -19.30 -20.97
C VAL A 396 -10.10 -20.28 -21.72
N ALA A 397 -9.04 -19.76 -22.35
CA ALA A 397 -8.12 -20.60 -23.12
C ALA A 397 -7.43 -21.67 -22.25
N ASN A 398 -6.94 -21.30 -21.06
CA ASN A 398 -6.30 -22.27 -20.16
C ASN A 398 -7.32 -23.26 -19.59
N ALA A 399 -8.55 -22.86 -19.30
CA ALA A 399 -9.62 -23.78 -18.87
C ALA A 399 -9.95 -24.80 -19.99
N PHE A 400 -10.15 -24.33 -21.23
CA PHE A 400 -10.36 -25.22 -22.39
C PHE A 400 -9.18 -26.16 -22.61
N TYR A 401 -7.95 -25.66 -22.47
CA TYR A 401 -6.76 -26.50 -22.60
C TYR A 401 -6.73 -27.60 -21.51
N TRP A 402 -7.04 -27.25 -20.27
CA TRP A 402 -7.08 -28.20 -19.17
C TRP A 402 -8.14 -29.28 -19.37
N PHE A 403 -9.37 -28.89 -19.67
CA PHE A 403 -10.48 -29.85 -19.77
C PHE A 403 -10.46 -30.64 -21.09
N ASN A 404 -10.22 -30.00 -22.22
CA ASN A 404 -10.32 -30.64 -23.53
C ASN A 404 -9.03 -31.34 -23.97
N ILE A 405 -7.85 -30.74 -23.73
CA ILE A 405 -6.57 -31.30 -24.19
C ILE A 405 -5.95 -32.20 -23.11
N LEU A 406 -5.89 -31.72 -21.87
CA LEU A 406 -5.32 -32.50 -20.76
C LEU A 406 -6.35 -33.46 -20.11
N LYS A 407 -7.61 -33.48 -20.59
CA LYS A 407 -8.70 -34.35 -20.13
C LYS A 407 -8.94 -34.24 -18.61
N GLY A 408 -8.86 -33.03 -18.05
CA GLY A 408 -9.07 -32.76 -16.63
C GLY A 408 -7.96 -33.27 -15.68
N LYS A 409 -6.85 -33.80 -16.20
CA LYS A 409 -5.77 -34.36 -15.37
C LYS A 409 -5.02 -33.27 -14.61
N LEU A 410 -5.27 -33.16 -13.31
CA LEU A 410 -4.69 -32.11 -12.44
C LEU A 410 -3.15 -32.19 -12.38
N LYS A 411 -2.57 -33.39 -12.35
CA LYS A 411 -1.11 -33.57 -12.33
C LYS A 411 -0.36 -32.94 -13.51
N SER A 412 -1.05 -32.77 -14.65
CA SER A 412 -0.49 -32.15 -15.86
C SER A 412 -0.93 -30.70 -16.06
N ALA A 413 -1.82 -30.19 -15.22
CA ALA A 413 -2.49 -28.90 -15.38
C ALA A 413 -1.82 -27.76 -14.60
N ALA A 414 -0.68 -27.97 -13.97
CA ALA A 414 -0.03 -26.96 -13.11
C ALA A 414 0.11 -25.59 -13.81
N ALA A 415 0.58 -25.58 -15.06
CA ALA A 415 0.68 -24.35 -15.85
C ALA A 415 -0.69 -23.71 -16.12
N SER A 416 -1.69 -24.52 -16.54
CA SER A 416 -3.04 -24.01 -16.82
C SER A 416 -3.69 -23.42 -15.55
N VAL A 417 -3.58 -24.10 -14.40
CA VAL A 417 -4.12 -23.62 -13.13
C VAL A 417 -3.43 -22.31 -12.69
N GLY A 418 -2.10 -22.26 -12.78
CA GLY A 418 -1.34 -21.05 -12.46
C GLY A 418 -1.70 -19.87 -13.36
N HIS A 419 -1.84 -20.11 -14.66
CA HIS A 419 -2.24 -19.08 -15.63
C HIS A 419 -3.69 -18.63 -15.44
N ILE A 420 -4.63 -19.53 -15.13
CA ILE A 420 -6.01 -19.17 -14.78
C ILE A 420 -6.01 -18.25 -13.56
N GLY A 421 -5.34 -18.66 -12.47
CA GLY A 421 -5.26 -17.84 -11.25
C GLY A 421 -4.67 -16.45 -11.52
N PHE A 422 -3.53 -16.38 -12.23
CA PHE A 422 -2.92 -15.10 -12.61
C PHE A 422 -3.85 -14.21 -13.44
N THR A 423 -4.49 -14.76 -14.46
CA THR A 423 -5.39 -13.97 -15.32
C THR A 423 -6.71 -13.62 -14.65
N MET A 424 -7.16 -14.38 -13.64
CA MET A 424 -8.28 -13.98 -12.77
C MET A 424 -7.91 -12.78 -11.89
N VAL A 425 -6.73 -12.78 -11.29
CA VAL A 425 -6.22 -11.62 -10.54
C VAL A 425 -6.11 -10.41 -11.46
N LEU A 426 -5.53 -10.58 -12.65
CA LEU A 426 -5.41 -9.52 -13.65
C LEU A 426 -6.78 -8.95 -14.05
N LEU A 427 -7.76 -9.81 -14.31
CA LEU A 427 -9.14 -9.39 -14.64
C LEU A 427 -9.76 -8.61 -13.48
N GLY A 428 -9.58 -9.07 -12.24
CA GLY A 428 -10.05 -8.40 -11.04
C GLY A 428 -9.43 -6.99 -10.90
N ILE A 429 -8.13 -6.86 -11.09
CA ILE A 429 -7.42 -5.57 -11.06
C ILE A 429 -7.98 -4.62 -12.12
N LEU A 430 -8.11 -5.07 -13.36
CA LEU A 430 -8.61 -4.25 -14.47
C LEU A 430 -10.04 -3.75 -14.23
N ILE A 431 -10.92 -4.61 -13.72
CA ILE A 431 -12.31 -4.25 -13.43
C ILE A 431 -12.40 -3.32 -12.21
N SER A 432 -11.72 -3.63 -11.11
CA SER A 432 -11.84 -2.85 -9.88
C SER A 432 -11.19 -1.47 -10.01
N SER A 433 -10.03 -1.37 -10.66
CA SER A 433 -9.36 -0.08 -10.88
C SER A 433 -10.11 0.85 -11.83
N SER A 434 -10.91 0.30 -12.74
CA SER A 434 -11.70 1.05 -13.73
C SER A 434 -13.12 1.43 -13.28
N ASN A 435 -13.56 0.98 -12.10
CA ASN A 435 -14.95 1.17 -11.64
C ASN A 435 -15.05 1.79 -10.24
N LYS A 436 -14.12 2.66 -9.89
CA LYS A 436 -14.18 3.41 -8.63
C LYS A 436 -15.19 4.56 -8.76
N THR A 437 -16.13 4.66 -7.81
CA THR A 437 -17.11 5.75 -7.72
C THR A 437 -17.05 6.39 -6.35
N VAL A 438 -16.85 7.69 -6.30
CA VAL A 438 -16.93 8.48 -5.07
C VAL A 438 -18.40 8.66 -4.69
N LEU A 439 -18.76 8.28 -3.46
CA LEU A 439 -20.10 8.49 -2.89
C LEU A 439 -20.17 9.74 -2.03
N SER A 440 -19.06 10.14 -1.44
CA SER A 440 -18.92 11.21 -0.45
C SER A 440 -18.67 12.59 -1.09
N TRP A 441 -19.27 12.86 -2.24
CA TRP A 441 -19.19 14.20 -2.84
C TRP A 441 -19.70 15.26 -1.85
N ASN A 442 -18.88 16.27 -1.57
CA ASN A 442 -19.22 17.33 -0.64
C ASN A 442 -20.30 18.26 -1.23
N THR A 443 -21.55 17.89 -1.02
CA THR A 443 -22.72 18.66 -1.43
C THR A 443 -23.12 19.74 -0.41
N THR A 444 -22.58 19.67 0.81
CA THR A 444 -22.89 20.60 1.90
C THR A 444 -22.06 21.88 1.86
N GLY A 445 -20.93 21.87 1.16
CA GLY A 445 -19.95 22.96 1.14
C GLY A 445 -19.19 23.14 2.47
N ILE A 446 -19.44 22.30 3.47
CA ILE A 446 -18.76 22.31 4.76
C ILE A 446 -17.58 21.36 4.68
N SER A 447 -16.37 21.87 4.86
CA SER A 447 -15.18 21.02 4.93
C SER A 447 -14.21 21.57 5.97
N PRO A 448 -13.80 20.77 6.95
CA PRO A 448 -12.68 21.11 7.84
C PRO A 448 -11.32 20.99 7.14
N LEU A 449 -11.26 20.34 5.97
CA LEU A 449 -10.05 20.16 5.19
C LEU A 449 -9.71 21.43 4.39
N LYS A 450 -8.45 21.84 4.38
CA LYS A 450 -7.97 22.97 3.59
C LYS A 450 -7.68 22.53 2.16
N GLU A 451 -7.90 23.42 1.17
CA GLU A 451 -7.61 23.14 -0.24
C GLU A 451 -6.13 22.78 -0.52
N ASP A 452 -5.20 23.33 0.26
CA ASP A 452 -3.76 23.01 0.13
C ASP A 452 -3.45 21.55 0.46
N ASN A 453 -4.28 20.88 1.25
CA ASN A 453 -4.10 19.46 1.57
C ASN A 453 -4.40 18.55 0.36
N ALA A 454 -5.24 18.99 -0.58
CA ALA A 454 -5.58 18.22 -1.77
C ALA A 454 -4.39 17.98 -2.70
N LYS A 455 -3.40 18.88 -2.71
CA LYS A 455 -2.21 18.76 -3.57
C LYS A 455 -1.21 17.73 -3.04
N ASN A 456 -1.14 17.57 -1.72
CA ASN A 456 -0.15 16.71 -1.06
C ASN A 456 -0.74 15.36 -0.58
N ASN A 457 -2.06 15.26 -0.51
CA ASN A 457 -2.76 14.05 -0.08
C ASN A 457 -4.05 13.87 -0.89
N PRO A 458 -4.11 12.90 -1.82
CA PRO A 458 -5.29 12.64 -2.65
C PRO A 458 -6.56 12.33 -1.84
N THR A 459 -6.39 11.76 -0.63
CA THR A 459 -7.52 11.44 0.27
C THR A 459 -8.04 12.66 1.01
N GLY A 460 -7.28 13.76 1.03
CA GLY A 460 -7.64 15.03 1.64
C GLY A 460 -8.39 16.00 0.72
N ASN A 461 -8.88 15.55 -0.45
CA ASN A 461 -9.63 16.42 -1.37
C ASN A 461 -10.95 16.87 -0.74
N PRO A 462 -11.15 18.17 -0.45
CA PRO A 462 -12.36 18.66 0.19
C PRO A 462 -13.65 18.41 -0.60
N ARG A 463 -13.54 18.24 -1.92
CA ARG A 463 -14.71 17.98 -2.79
C ARG A 463 -15.21 16.54 -2.70
N GLU A 464 -14.35 15.59 -2.34
CA GLU A 464 -14.66 14.18 -2.23
C GLU A 464 -14.93 13.74 -0.78
N ASN A 465 -14.86 14.68 0.17
CA ASN A 465 -15.03 14.43 1.60
C ASN A 465 -16.24 15.19 2.11
N ILE A 466 -17.32 14.48 2.42
CA ILE A 466 -18.53 15.03 2.99
C ILE A 466 -18.48 15.03 4.52
N THR A 467 -18.88 16.12 5.15
CA THR A 467 -19.00 16.21 6.61
C THR A 467 -20.34 15.66 7.05
N LEU A 468 -20.33 14.66 7.94
CA LEU A 468 -21.51 14.08 8.55
C LEU A 468 -21.70 14.63 9.96
N PHE A 469 -22.95 14.96 10.32
CA PHE A 469 -23.34 15.38 11.66
C PHE A 469 -24.13 14.26 12.33
N GLU A 470 -23.95 14.11 13.65
CA GLU A 470 -24.64 13.07 14.42
C GLU A 470 -26.16 13.20 14.30
N GLY A 471 -26.83 12.08 14.01
CA GLY A 471 -28.27 12.00 13.83
C GLY A 471 -28.82 12.60 12.55
N VAL A 472 -27.99 13.23 11.69
CA VAL A 472 -28.44 13.89 10.47
C VAL A 472 -28.30 12.93 9.27
N GLU A 473 -29.43 12.68 8.61
CA GLU A 473 -29.46 11.89 7.38
C GLU A 473 -28.90 12.71 6.20
N THR A 474 -27.83 12.22 5.59
CA THR A 474 -27.09 12.93 4.54
C THR A 474 -27.14 12.15 3.23
N ASP A 475 -27.36 12.86 2.12
CA ASP A 475 -27.41 12.29 0.78
C ASP A 475 -26.00 11.97 0.25
N MET A 476 -25.73 10.69 0.02
CA MET A 476 -24.51 10.19 -0.58
C MET A 476 -24.80 9.40 -1.86
N GLY A 477 -25.47 10.03 -2.81
CA GLY A 477 -25.77 9.46 -4.13
C GLY A 477 -26.78 8.32 -4.09
N LYS A 478 -26.36 7.06 -4.09
CA LYS A 478 -27.25 5.88 -4.04
C LYS A 478 -27.78 5.60 -2.63
N TYR A 479 -27.16 6.18 -1.61
CA TYR A 479 -27.44 5.92 -0.20
C TYR A 479 -27.84 7.20 0.53
N MET A 480 -28.69 7.06 1.52
CA MET A 480 -28.84 8.01 2.62
C MET A 480 -27.99 7.49 3.77
N VAL A 481 -27.08 8.32 4.29
CA VAL A 481 -26.14 7.91 5.32
C VAL A 481 -26.36 8.75 6.57
N THR A 482 -26.48 8.07 7.70
CA THR A 482 -26.62 8.70 9.01
C THR A 482 -25.44 8.31 9.89
N TYR A 483 -24.72 9.28 10.39
CA TYR A 483 -23.77 9.10 11.50
C TYR A 483 -24.60 9.01 12.79
N GLN A 484 -24.66 7.80 13.39
CA GLN A 484 -25.54 7.56 14.52
C GLN A 484 -24.90 7.95 15.84
N ARG A 485 -23.65 7.58 16.04
CA ARG A 485 -22.86 7.85 17.26
C ARG A 485 -21.42 7.43 17.05
N ASP A 486 -20.55 7.83 17.96
CA ASP A 486 -19.23 7.25 18.13
C ASP A 486 -19.09 6.56 19.50
N THR A 487 -18.18 5.61 19.57
CA THR A 487 -17.87 4.86 20.78
C THR A 487 -16.36 4.74 20.93
N LEU A 488 -15.86 4.97 22.14
CA LEU A 488 -14.45 4.80 22.47
C LEU A 488 -14.24 3.40 23.07
N ASP A 489 -13.33 2.65 22.49
CA ASP A 489 -12.85 1.40 23.09
C ASP A 489 -11.79 1.69 24.15
N GLY A 490 -11.61 0.77 25.12
CA GLY A 490 -10.60 0.88 26.19
C GLY A 490 -9.13 0.96 25.74
N LEU A 491 -8.88 0.96 24.43
CA LEU A 491 -7.58 1.09 23.76
C LEU A 491 -7.38 2.43 23.04
N ASP A 492 -8.13 3.48 23.39
CA ASP A 492 -8.14 4.80 22.71
C ASP A 492 -8.56 4.74 21.23
N LYS A 493 -9.29 3.71 20.86
CA LYS A 493 -9.82 3.50 19.51
C LYS A 493 -11.27 3.99 19.45
N ARG A 494 -11.53 4.96 18.58
CA ARG A 494 -12.87 5.54 18.40
C ARG A 494 -13.50 4.99 17.14
N PHE A 495 -14.66 4.35 17.29
CA PHE A 495 -15.47 3.81 16.19
C PHE A 495 -16.61 4.74 15.87
N PHE A 496 -16.85 4.97 14.59
CA PHE A 496 -17.96 5.78 14.10
C PHE A 496 -19.03 4.86 13.49
N GLU A 497 -20.22 4.84 14.08
CA GLU A 497 -21.33 4.02 13.60
C GLU A 497 -22.07 4.75 12.48
N LEU A 498 -21.91 4.28 11.24
CA LEU A 498 -22.52 4.85 10.04
C LEU A 498 -23.60 3.92 9.50
N ASN A 499 -24.84 4.36 9.46
CA ASN A 499 -25.97 3.62 8.88
C ASN A 499 -26.17 4.05 7.42
N PHE A 500 -25.99 3.11 6.51
CA PHE A 500 -26.22 3.27 5.07
C PHE A 500 -27.59 2.69 4.71
N LYS A 501 -28.51 3.51 4.22
CA LYS A 501 -29.82 3.11 3.72
C LYS A 501 -29.87 3.30 2.20
N GLU A 502 -30.17 2.27 1.46
CA GLU A 502 -30.27 2.35 0.00
C GLU A 502 -31.56 3.06 -0.40
N LYS A 503 -31.49 4.11 -1.24
CA LYS A 503 -32.66 4.93 -1.63
C LYS A 503 -33.76 4.17 -2.40
N LYS A 504 -33.37 3.10 -3.12
CA LYS A 504 -34.29 2.33 -3.97
C LYS A 504 -34.81 1.06 -3.32
N SER A 505 -34.34 0.73 -2.14
CA SER A 505 -34.76 -0.47 -1.40
C SER A 505 -34.75 -0.16 0.09
N ASP A 506 -35.46 -0.97 0.90
CA ASP A 506 -35.41 -0.84 2.37
C ASP A 506 -34.15 -1.48 2.99
N HIS A 507 -33.17 -1.85 2.15
CA HIS A 507 -31.93 -2.45 2.62
C HIS A 507 -31.05 -1.42 3.31
N SER A 508 -30.69 -1.69 4.57
CA SER A 508 -29.74 -0.90 5.33
C SER A 508 -28.64 -1.76 5.90
N PHE A 509 -27.46 -1.18 6.13
CA PHE A 509 -26.33 -1.84 6.76
C PHE A 509 -25.48 -0.83 7.53
N LEU A 510 -24.72 -1.32 8.49
CA LEU A 510 -23.82 -0.51 9.30
C LEU A 510 -22.38 -0.69 8.84
N LEU A 511 -21.61 0.41 8.89
CA LEU A 511 -20.17 0.44 8.77
C LEU A 511 -19.57 1.15 9.99
N TYR A 512 -18.39 0.69 10.41
CA TYR A 512 -17.70 1.15 11.60
C TYR A 512 -16.25 1.56 11.27
N PRO A 513 -16.03 2.62 10.48
CA PRO A 513 -14.68 3.14 10.35
C PRO A 513 -14.18 3.62 11.70
N ASP A 514 -12.89 3.45 11.96
CA ASP A 514 -12.34 3.80 13.25
C ASP A 514 -11.11 4.71 13.15
N VAL A 515 -10.83 5.38 14.24
CA VAL A 515 -9.65 6.22 14.42
C VAL A 515 -8.96 5.84 15.70
N LEU A 516 -7.67 5.56 15.61
CA LEU A 516 -6.82 5.29 16.74
C LEU A 516 -5.90 6.50 16.98
N LYS A 517 -6.02 7.14 18.15
CA LYS A 517 -5.16 8.25 18.56
C LYS A 517 -3.90 7.68 19.20
N ASN A 518 -2.74 8.09 18.72
CA ASN A 518 -1.49 7.79 19.39
C ASN A 518 -1.06 8.99 20.24
N ASN A 519 -1.34 8.93 21.53
CA ASN A 519 -1.01 10.00 22.48
C ASN A 519 0.50 10.25 22.64
N LYS A 520 1.36 9.36 22.11
CA LYS A 520 2.82 9.45 22.20
C LYS A 520 3.49 9.90 20.89
N MET A 521 2.76 9.85 19.79
CA MET A 521 3.21 10.31 18.46
C MET A 521 2.09 11.22 17.94
N GLU A 522 2.24 12.53 18.02
CA GLU A 522 1.25 13.50 17.57
C GLU A 522 0.59 13.06 16.25
N GLY A 523 -0.68 12.66 16.31
CA GLY A 523 -1.43 12.20 15.14
C GLY A 523 -2.44 11.10 15.43
N PHE A 524 -3.26 10.84 14.45
CA PHE A 524 -4.22 9.74 14.45
C PHE A 524 -4.04 8.87 13.20
N SER A 525 -4.42 7.60 13.31
CA SER A 525 -4.52 6.69 12.18
C SER A 525 -5.96 6.28 12.00
N ALA A 526 -6.51 6.50 10.80
CA ALA A 526 -7.86 6.09 10.45
C ALA A 526 -7.80 4.70 9.79
N ASN A 527 -8.58 3.77 10.30
CA ASN A 527 -8.80 2.49 9.65
C ASN A 527 -10.14 2.51 8.92
N PRO A 528 -10.18 2.05 7.66
CA PRO A 528 -11.41 1.97 6.90
C PRO A 528 -12.33 0.87 7.42
N SER A 529 -13.60 0.99 7.05
CA SER A 529 -14.60 -0.08 7.17
C SER A 529 -15.19 -0.37 5.80
N SER A 530 -15.38 -1.63 5.46
CA SER A 530 -15.88 -2.02 4.15
C SER A 530 -17.05 -3.01 4.23
N LYS A 531 -18.01 -2.85 3.31
CA LYS A 531 -19.08 -3.82 3.07
C LYS A 531 -18.80 -4.54 1.77
N HIS A 532 -18.54 -5.83 1.87
CA HIS A 532 -18.23 -6.67 0.72
C HIS A 532 -19.52 -7.26 0.11
N TYR A 533 -19.64 -7.11 -1.19
CA TYR A 533 -20.60 -7.79 -2.03
C TYR A 533 -19.84 -8.66 -3.03
N TRP A 534 -20.53 -9.58 -3.69
CA TRP A 534 -19.88 -10.46 -4.67
C TRP A 534 -19.32 -9.72 -5.91
N ASN A 535 -19.80 -8.51 -6.20
CA ASN A 535 -19.46 -7.72 -7.39
C ASN A 535 -18.99 -6.29 -7.10
N LYS A 536 -18.98 -5.86 -5.85
CA LYS A 536 -18.52 -4.52 -5.43
C LYS A 536 -18.23 -4.50 -3.95
N ASP A 537 -17.46 -3.51 -3.53
CA ASP A 537 -17.30 -3.13 -2.13
C ASP A 537 -17.78 -1.69 -1.92
N ILE A 538 -18.25 -1.40 -0.72
CA ILE A 538 -18.45 -0.04 -0.23
C ILE A 538 -17.40 0.17 0.84
N PHE A 539 -16.52 1.12 0.60
CA PHE A 539 -15.35 1.42 1.41
C PHE A 539 -15.51 2.82 2.01
N VAL A 540 -15.30 2.96 3.30
CA VAL A 540 -15.40 4.24 4.01
C VAL A 540 -14.29 4.37 5.03
N TYR A 541 -13.74 5.56 5.17
CA TYR A 541 -12.76 5.91 6.19
C TYR A 541 -12.99 7.36 6.66
N VAL A 542 -12.46 7.69 7.84
CA VAL A 542 -12.57 9.02 8.45
C VAL A 542 -11.35 9.84 8.04
N THR A 543 -11.56 11.00 7.42
CA THR A 543 -10.49 11.93 7.05
C THR A 543 -10.23 12.99 8.09
N SER A 544 -11.27 13.35 8.85
CA SER A 544 -11.19 14.28 9.96
C SER A 544 -12.33 14.02 10.94
N PHE A 545 -12.12 14.31 12.20
CA PHE A 545 -13.16 14.24 13.23
C PHE A 545 -12.89 15.31 14.28
N GLN A 546 -13.93 15.69 15.03
CA GLN A 546 -13.79 16.57 16.16
C GLN A 546 -13.45 15.74 17.40
N ASP A 547 -12.28 16.00 17.99
CA ASP A 547 -11.90 15.38 19.25
C ASP A 547 -12.41 16.23 20.42
N HIS A 548 -13.50 15.81 21.02
CA HIS A 548 -14.09 16.50 22.19
C HIS A 548 -13.23 16.37 23.46
N SER A 549 -12.16 15.59 23.45
CA SER A 549 -11.22 15.48 24.56
C SER A 549 -10.11 16.53 24.53
N GLU A 550 -9.93 17.25 23.43
CA GLU A 550 -9.00 18.37 23.36
C GLU A 550 -9.64 19.62 23.97
N GLU A 551 -8.89 20.34 24.81
CA GLU A 551 -9.30 21.64 25.29
C GLU A 551 -9.62 22.56 24.11
N ASP A 552 -10.73 23.29 24.21
CA ASP A 552 -11.12 24.24 23.19
C ASP A 552 -10.04 25.32 23.02
N THR A 553 -9.22 25.17 21.95
CA THR A 553 -8.16 26.13 21.60
C THR A 553 -8.68 27.26 20.72
N THR A 554 -10.01 27.36 20.51
CA THR A 554 -10.60 28.45 19.74
C THR A 554 -10.33 29.78 20.44
N SER A 555 -9.65 30.68 19.74
CA SER A 555 -9.42 32.03 20.23
C SER A 555 -10.68 32.90 20.06
N PHE A 556 -11.01 33.67 21.06
CA PHE A 556 -12.08 34.67 20.96
C PHE A 556 -11.76 35.66 19.84
N LYS A 557 -12.76 35.90 18.95
CA LYS A 557 -12.68 36.95 17.94
C LYS A 557 -13.19 38.25 18.57
N PRO A 558 -12.36 39.30 18.72
CA PRO A 558 -12.81 40.56 19.29
C PRO A 558 -13.71 41.31 18.30
N HIS A 559 -14.85 41.77 18.80
CA HIS A 559 -15.78 42.64 18.09
C HIS A 559 -16.05 43.90 18.92
N GLN A 560 -16.08 45.07 18.27
CA GLN A 560 -16.52 46.31 18.88
C GLN A 560 -17.97 46.56 18.45
N ILE A 561 -18.89 46.63 19.40
CA ILE A 561 -20.31 46.80 19.14
C ILE A 561 -20.90 47.84 20.12
N ALA A 562 -21.88 48.63 19.65
CA ALA A 562 -22.68 49.52 20.47
C ALA A 562 -24.03 48.86 20.81
N ILE A 563 -24.73 49.42 21.80
CA ILE A 563 -26.10 48.96 22.13
C ILE A 563 -26.97 49.09 20.90
N GLY A 564 -27.65 48.02 20.54
CA GLY A 564 -28.49 47.90 19.35
C GLY A 564 -27.82 47.29 18.14
N ASP A 565 -26.47 47.22 18.10
CA ASP A 565 -25.72 46.61 17.00
C ASP A 565 -25.80 45.08 17.01
N SER A 566 -25.62 44.50 15.84
CA SER A 566 -25.60 43.05 15.64
C SER A 566 -24.31 42.60 14.93
N ILE A 567 -23.73 41.50 15.39
CA ILE A 567 -22.64 40.82 14.73
C ILE A 567 -23.11 39.47 14.17
N PHE A 568 -22.49 39.05 13.08
CA PHE A 568 -22.81 37.78 12.45
C PHE A 568 -21.79 36.71 12.90
N TYR A 569 -22.30 35.54 13.18
CA TYR A 569 -21.48 34.32 13.37
C TYR A 569 -21.94 33.21 12.41
N SER A 570 -21.27 32.09 12.36
CA SER A 570 -21.50 31.04 11.36
C SER A 570 -22.96 30.55 11.30
N ASN A 571 -23.70 30.57 12.43
CA ASN A 571 -25.06 30.04 12.57
C ASN A 571 -26.13 31.08 12.84
N GLY A 572 -25.86 32.37 12.70
CA GLY A 572 -26.87 33.40 12.95
C GLY A 572 -26.33 34.78 13.29
N THR A 573 -27.03 35.50 14.16
CA THR A 573 -26.69 36.86 14.58
C THR A 573 -26.70 36.98 16.10
N ILE A 574 -25.84 37.84 16.64
CA ILE A 574 -25.76 38.20 18.04
C ILE A 574 -26.02 39.70 18.14
N LYS A 575 -27.05 40.11 18.83
CA LYS A 575 -27.39 41.50 19.04
C LYS A 575 -27.10 41.91 20.48
N LEU A 576 -26.46 43.06 20.69
CA LEU A 576 -26.32 43.67 22.02
C LEU A 576 -27.58 44.49 22.32
N ASP A 577 -28.39 44.02 23.23
CA ASP A 577 -29.64 44.69 23.58
C ASP A 577 -29.44 45.77 24.64
N ASN A 578 -28.63 45.49 25.67
CA ASN A 578 -28.41 46.44 26.77
C ASN A 578 -27.10 46.12 27.53
N VAL A 579 -26.64 47.07 28.34
CA VAL A 579 -25.53 46.89 29.29
C VAL A 579 -26.08 47.20 30.70
N LEU A 580 -26.02 46.20 31.56
CA LEU A 580 -26.48 46.32 32.94
C LEU A 580 -25.30 46.62 33.86
N ILE A 581 -25.48 47.62 34.73
CA ILE A 581 -24.49 48.01 35.74
C ILE A 581 -25.00 47.53 37.09
N ASN A 582 -24.20 46.72 37.79
CA ASN A 582 -24.54 46.17 39.11
C ASN A 582 -25.94 45.50 39.17
N PRO A 583 -26.24 44.51 38.28
CA PRO A 583 -27.56 43.90 38.24
C PRO A 583 -27.88 43.09 39.50
N ASN A 584 -26.89 42.73 40.31
CA ASN A 584 -27.02 41.91 41.53
C ASN A 584 -26.87 42.79 42.80
N PRO A 585 -27.95 43.22 43.46
CA PRO A 585 -27.88 44.08 44.64
C PRO A 585 -27.33 43.38 45.91
N LYS A 586 -26.98 42.09 45.84
CA LYS A 586 -26.40 41.29 46.93
C LYS A 586 -24.89 41.10 46.81
N ALA A 587 -24.24 41.59 45.76
CA ALA A 587 -22.80 41.61 45.70
C ALA A 587 -22.25 42.57 46.74
N ALA A 588 -21.19 42.18 47.44
CA ALA A 588 -20.55 42.94 48.49
C ALA A 588 -20.30 44.40 48.04
N SER A 589 -20.46 45.37 48.92
CA SER A 589 -20.43 46.81 48.66
C SER A 589 -19.11 47.35 48.03
N SER A 590 -18.23 46.52 47.57
CA SER A 590 -16.93 46.82 46.95
C SER A 590 -16.71 46.22 45.54
N SER A 591 -17.70 45.55 44.92
CA SER A 591 -17.59 44.98 43.59
C SER A 591 -18.51 45.72 42.59
N ASN A 592 -17.94 46.13 41.45
CA ASN A 592 -18.69 46.65 40.32
C ASN A 592 -18.82 45.56 39.23
N GLU A 593 -20.06 45.26 38.86
CA GLU A 593 -20.37 44.24 37.86
C GLU A 593 -20.95 44.94 36.62
N LEU A 594 -20.44 44.60 35.43
CA LEU A 594 -20.97 45.00 34.14
C LEU A 594 -21.39 43.75 33.39
N VAL A 595 -22.68 43.65 33.02
CA VAL A 595 -23.21 42.49 32.29
C VAL A 595 -23.79 42.96 30.97
N LEU A 596 -23.39 42.31 29.87
CA LEU A 596 -24.02 42.53 28.57
C LEU A 596 -25.27 41.67 28.46
N GLN A 597 -26.38 42.29 28.08
CA GLN A 597 -27.57 41.55 27.73
C GLN A 597 -27.62 41.40 26.22
N MET A 598 -27.53 40.17 25.74
CA MET A 598 -27.40 39.85 24.32
C MET A 598 -28.48 38.86 23.88
N THR A 599 -29.01 39.05 22.67
CA THR A 599 -29.88 38.08 22.01
C THR A 599 -29.15 37.41 20.87
N VAL A 600 -29.00 36.10 20.98
CA VAL A 600 -28.45 35.25 19.92
C VAL A 600 -29.60 34.67 19.11
N THR A 601 -29.62 34.90 17.81
CA THR A 601 -30.67 34.39 16.91
C THR A 601 -30.04 33.40 15.93
N SER A 602 -30.50 32.13 15.90
CA SER A 602 -30.04 31.11 14.96
C SER A 602 -30.56 31.38 13.54
N LYS A 603 -30.01 30.67 12.55
CA LYS A 603 -30.50 30.68 11.15
C LYS A 603 -31.97 30.28 11.02
N GLU A 604 -32.45 29.40 11.92
CA GLU A 604 -33.85 28.96 11.98
C GLU A 604 -34.75 29.98 12.69
N GLY A 605 -34.20 31.10 13.15
CA GLY A 605 -34.97 32.16 13.83
C GLY A 605 -35.18 31.90 15.32
N LEU A 606 -34.59 30.87 15.90
CA LEU A 606 -34.66 30.62 17.35
C LEU A 606 -33.81 31.63 18.09
N LYS A 607 -34.34 32.14 19.22
CA LYS A 607 -33.70 33.19 20.04
C LYS A 607 -33.23 32.62 21.36
N TYR A 608 -32.02 32.96 21.75
CA TYR A 608 -31.40 32.61 23.02
C TYR A 608 -30.88 33.88 23.68
N GLU A 609 -30.96 33.94 25.00
CA GLU A 609 -30.37 35.03 25.78
C GLU A 609 -28.96 34.64 26.19
N ALA A 610 -28.02 35.62 26.21
CA ALA A 610 -26.68 35.49 26.75
C ALA A 610 -26.31 36.72 27.56
N LYS A 611 -25.58 36.49 28.67
CA LYS A 611 -25.25 37.52 29.67
C LYS A 611 -23.75 37.45 30.08
N PRO A 612 -22.78 37.58 29.17
CA PRO A 612 -21.40 37.66 29.56
C PRO A 612 -21.12 38.93 30.35
N GLY A 613 -20.24 38.82 31.38
CA GLY A 613 -20.01 39.90 32.31
C GLY A 613 -18.54 40.18 32.62
N ILE A 614 -18.28 41.30 33.28
CA ILE A 614 -17.01 41.66 33.91
C ILE A 614 -17.30 42.03 35.34
N LEU A 615 -16.64 41.35 36.28
CA LEU A 615 -16.72 41.64 37.71
C LEU A 615 -15.38 42.28 38.16
N LEU A 616 -15.45 43.48 38.73
CA LEU A 616 -14.32 44.16 39.30
C LEU A 616 -14.34 43.98 40.84
N GLU A 617 -13.44 43.16 41.36
CA GLU A 617 -13.23 42.92 42.78
C GLU A 617 -11.91 43.56 43.24
N GLY A 618 -12.01 44.73 43.87
CA GLY A 618 -10.85 45.51 44.25
C GLY A 618 -10.05 46.00 43.04
N MET A 619 -8.85 45.49 42.83
CA MET A 619 -7.98 45.75 41.65
C MET A 619 -7.96 44.61 40.64
N THR A 620 -8.73 43.54 40.86
CA THR A 620 -8.77 42.36 39.97
C THR A 620 -10.00 42.40 39.10
N LEU A 621 -9.82 42.21 37.80
CA LEU A 621 -10.88 42.19 36.81
C LEU A 621 -11.10 40.73 36.40
N ASN A 622 -12.25 40.20 36.78
CA ASN A 622 -12.66 38.82 36.45
C ASN A 622 -13.66 38.85 35.30
N GLN A 623 -13.44 38.06 34.26
CA GLN A 623 -14.34 37.90 33.13
C GLN A 623 -15.31 36.74 33.41
N GLU A 624 -16.61 36.99 33.30
CA GLU A 624 -17.61 35.95 33.35
C GLU A 624 -18.05 35.61 31.93
N LEU A 625 -17.77 34.38 31.54
CA LEU A 625 -18.12 33.83 30.23
C LEU A 625 -19.59 33.37 30.27
N ASP A 626 -20.32 33.53 29.16
CA ASP A 626 -21.62 32.89 29.01
C ASP A 626 -21.65 32.00 27.75
N THR A 627 -22.31 30.85 27.86
CA THR A 627 -22.30 29.80 26.83
C THR A 627 -23.73 29.51 26.36
N VAL A 628 -23.98 29.75 25.08
CA VAL A 628 -25.20 29.33 24.40
C VAL A 628 -24.95 27.91 23.83
N LYS A 629 -25.16 26.88 24.67
CA LYS A 629 -24.87 25.47 24.33
C LYS A 629 -25.56 25.02 23.04
N ALA A 630 -26.81 25.44 22.81
CA ALA A 630 -27.56 25.08 21.60
C ALA A 630 -26.95 25.61 20.30
N GLN A 631 -25.99 26.56 20.38
CA GLN A 631 -25.33 27.18 19.24
C GLN A 631 -23.81 26.95 19.25
N ASN A 632 -23.27 26.17 20.20
CA ASN A 632 -21.83 25.99 20.45
C ASN A 632 -21.09 27.34 20.46
N LEU A 633 -21.66 28.33 21.16
CA LEU A 633 -21.16 29.70 21.17
C LEU A 633 -20.79 30.10 22.59
N VAL A 634 -19.56 30.53 22.80
CA VAL A 634 -19.10 31.13 24.05
C VAL A 634 -18.89 32.63 23.83
N LEU A 635 -19.47 33.43 24.69
CA LEU A 635 -19.37 34.87 24.67
C LEU A 635 -18.56 35.37 25.86
N SER A 636 -17.69 36.33 25.60
CA SER A 636 -16.86 36.99 26.61
C SER A 636 -16.96 38.50 26.46
N PHE A 637 -17.08 39.18 27.59
CA PHE A 637 -16.98 40.64 27.64
C PHE A 637 -15.54 41.01 27.99
N ASN A 638 -14.83 41.67 27.08
CA ASN A 638 -13.39 41.91 27.24
C ASN A 638 -13.12 43.29 27.86
N LYS A 639 -13.69 44.35 27.29
CA LYS A 639 -13.51 45.74 27.76
C LYS A 639 -14.55 46.67 27.16
N VAL A 640 -14.76 47.82 27.83
CA VAL A 640 -15.45 48.98 27.28
C VAL A 640 -14.43 49.86 26.56
N VAL A 641 -14.75 50.35 25.36
CA VAL A 641 -13.88 51.23 24.56
C VAL A 641 -14.53 52.57 24.40
#